data_43939535aa1a7491299b52b539ffce75
#
_entry.id   43939535aa1a7491299b52b539ffce75
#
_cell.length_a   1.000
_cell.length_b   1.000
_cell.length_c   1.000
_cell.angle_alpha   90.00
_cell.angle_beta   90.00
_cell.angle_gamma   90.00
#
_symmetry.space_group_name_H-M   'P 1'
#
loop_
_entity.id
_entity.type
_entity.pdbx_description
1 polymer ?
#
loop_
_entity_poly.entity_id
_entity_poly.type
_entity_poly.pdbx_seq_one_letter_code
_entity_poly.pdbx_strand_id
1 'polypeptide(L)'
;TGANGKFQEKLNVPAGDYVISISSIGKAPVVKEFTLKSSTKVVDLGTMLSAEANNELKGVEVVAQKPLVKVDVDKIEYNIEDDPDSKSNSILEMLRKVPLVTVDGEDNIQVNGSSSFKVHVNGKPNNMMSNNPKEVLKSMPANSIKYIEVITSPGAKYDAEGVGGILNIVTVGSGFEGYTATFRGSANNNGAGTGAYAMVKQGKLTLSANYNFNYNNSPRGYSDSYRENFESDTEKYLESGSSSKSKGNFQYGNLEASYEIDTLRLLTVAFGMYGSSNKSNSDGSTVMYGANYEDVAYSYRTDNHGKSSWFSINGNVDYQRTSKKNKQRMITLSYKVNTQPQTSDSYSTYLDILPDERKDELIENLKLYNYHSDGKTNTMEQTFQVDYTTPIGKLHTIETGVKYIFRRNSSDNKFYEAAGGSNDYAYNEDRSSDYRHLNHILSAYAGYTLRYKDFTFKPGLRYEQTIQRVKYIVGPGENFHTNFSDLVPSVSLGMKIGKTQNIRAGYNMRIWRPGIWNLNPYFDDQNPMFISQGNPDLKSEKSHAFDVAYSSFSAKFNVNVSLRHSFNNNGIERISRLITAEDGEDFGGGHIAPQGALYSTYDNIGKNRNTGLSLYLNWNASPKTRIYVNGRGSYTDMKSEAQGLHNYGWNGSFYGGIQHTLPLKLRLSLNGGGSTPYISLQGK
;
A
#
# COMPACT_ATOMS: atom_id res chain seq x y z
N THR A 1 7.71 25.67 -47.03
CA THR A 1 7.51 25.87 -48.47
C THR A 1 6.39 26.87 -48.69
N GLY A 2 6.58 27.82 -49.60
CA GLY A 2 5.51 28.74 -49.99
C GLY A 2 4.43 28.05 -50.85
N ALA A 3 3.30 28.74 -51.10
CA ALA A 3 2.17 28.22 -51.88
C ALA A 3 2.53 27.75 -53.32
N ASN A 4 3.67 28.17 -53.83
CA ASN A 4 4.21 27.80 -55.16
C ASN A 4 5.25 26.67 -55.09
N GLY A 5 5.39 26.00 -53.94
CA GLY A 5 6.35 24.91 -53.73
C GLY A 5 7.81 25.34 -53.60
N LYS A 6 8.12 26.64 -53.65
CA LYS A 6 9.48 27.12 -53.44
C LYS A 6 9.83 27.18 -51.98
N PHE A 7 11.06 26.83 -51.61
CA PHE A 7 11.60 27.02 -50.26
C PHE A 7 13.01 27.62 -50.37
N GLN A 8 13.38 28.36 -49.35
CA GLN A 8 14.70 28.88 -49.13
C GLN A 8 15.01 28.85 -47.63
N GLU A 9 16.11 28.28 -47.28
CA GLU A 9 16.54 28.17 -45.87
C GLU A 9 17.96 28.72 -45.69
N LYS A 10 18.19 29.44 -44.62
CA LYS A 10 19.49 29.98 -44.28
C LYS A 10 20.11 29.13 -43.21
N LEU A 11 21.17 28.41 -43.56
CA LEU A 11 21.89 27.53 -42.64
C LEU A 11 23.23 28.18 -42.23
N ASN A 12 23.57 28.07 -40.96
CA ASN A 12 24.88 28.45 -40.42
C ASN A 12 25.61 27.19 -39.96
N VAL A 13 26.14 26.45 -40.90
CA VAL A 13 26.78 25.14 -40.70
C VAL A 13 28.18 25.13 -41.35
N PRO A 14 29.16 24.36 -40.83
CA PRO A 14 30.50 24.28 -41.44
C PRO A 14 30.49 23.66 -42.84
N ALA A 15 31.58 23.76 -43.54
CA ALA A 15 31.77 23.05 -44.80
C ALA A 15 31.73 21.53 -44.59
N GLY A 16 31.06 20.81 -45.45
CA GLY A 16 30.86 19.37 -45.33
C GLY A 16 29.79 18.84 -46.30
N ASP A 17 29.54 17.55 -46.26
CA ASP A 17 28.50 16.89 -47.00
C ASP A 17 27.19 16.84 -46.17
N TYR A 18 26.11 17.19 -46.81
CA TYR A 18 24.80 17.31 -46.19
C TYR A 18 23.73 16.59 -47.03
N VAL A 19 22.69 16.22 -46.34
CA VAL A 19 21.50 15.56 -46.94
C VAL A 19 20.29 16.39 -46.60
N ILE A 20 19.50 16.77 -47.61
CA ILE A 20 18.17 17.33 -47.41
C ILE A 20 17.12 16.26 -47.64
N SER A 21 16.18 16.15 -46.71
CA SER A 21 15.00 15.29 -46.87
C SER A 21 13.73 16.15 -46.83
N ILE A 22 12.91 16.04 -47.86
CA ILE A 22 11.62 16.72 -47.98
C ILE A 22 10.54 15.68 -47.87
N SER A 23 9.69 15.82 -46.86
CA SER A 23 8.54 14.93 -46.64
C SER A 23 7.23 15.70 -46.66
N SER A 24 6.20 15.11 -47.22
CA SER A 24 4.83 15.62 -47.23
C SER A 24 3.84 14.49 -47.01
N ILE A 25 2.68 14.79 -46.42
CA ILE A 25 1.64 13.80 -46.15
C ILE A 25 1.14 13.22 -47.50
N GLY A 26 1.18 11.89 -47.58
CA GLY A 26 0.72 11.16 -48.77
C GLY A 26 1.71 11.08 -49.92
N LYS A 27 2.95 11.56 -49.75
CA LYS A 27 4.00 11.48 -50.79
C LYS A 27 5.27 10.84 -50.25
N ALA A 28 6.01 10.16 -51.15
CA ALA A 28 7.31 9.59 -50.79
C ALA A 28 8.33 10.69 -50.46
N PRO A 29 9.14 10.54 -49.40
CA PRO A 29 10.17 11.51 -49.07
C PRO A 29 11.21 11.57 -50.16
N VAL A 30 11.59 12.78 -50.57
CA VAL A 30 12.69 13.01 -51.52
C VAL A 30 13.94 13.39 -50.75
N VAL A 31 15.01 12.65 -50.97
CA VAL A 31 16.30 12.85 -50.33
C VAL A 31 17.31 13.30 -51.40
N LYS A 32 18.06 14.35 -51.10
CA LYS A 32 19.13 14.86 -51.99
C LYS A 32 20.37 15.19 -51.18
N GLU A 33 21.47 14.68 -51.66
CA GLU A 33 22.80 14.97 -51.07
C GLU A 33 23.39 16.22 -51.73
N PHE A 34 24.11 17.04 -51.00
CA PHE A 34 24.83 18.19 -51.49
C PHE A 34 26.05 18.53 -50.63
N THR A 35 27.07 19.12 -51.21
CA THR A 35 28.31 19.47 -50.53
C THR A 35 28.42 20.99 -50.35
N LEU A 36 28.69 21.44 -49.14
CA LEU A 36 29.02 22.85 -48.83
C LEU A 36 30.55 23.02 -48.75
N LYS A 37 31.08 23.89 -49.57
CA LYS A 37 32.48 24.32 -49.45
C LYS A 37 32.54 25.64 -48.70
N SER A 38 33.69 25.95 -48.07
CA SER A 38 33.86 27.18 -47.27
C SER A 38 33.56 28.48 -48.07
N SER A 39 33.60 28.45 -49.37
CA SER A 39 33.29 29.57 -50.27
C SER A 39 31.83 29.58 -50.78
N THR A 40 31.04 28.58 -50.45
CA THR A 40 29.66 28.42 -50.98
C THR A 40 28.74 29.41 -50.28
N LYS A 41 28.13 30.35 -51.03
CA LYS A 41 27.16 31.31 -50.47
C LYS A 41 25.72 30.88 -50.70
N VAL A 42 25.44 30.14 -51.73
CA VAL A 42 24.11 29.64 -52.11
C VAL A 42 24.26 28.27 -52.78
N VAL A 43 23.45 27.34 -52.42
CA VAL A 43 23.28 26.04 -53.10
C VAL A 43 21.91 26.00 -53.71
N ASP A 44 21.83 25.91 -55.00
CA ASP A 44 20.55 25.62 -55.70
C ASP A 44 20.38 24.12 -55.81
N LEU A 45 19.36 23.61 -55.16
CA LEU A 45 19.04 22.19 -55.14
C LEU A 45 18.16 21.78 -56.32
N GLY A 46 17.75 22.75 -57.17
CA GLY A 46 16.90 22.51 -58.32
C GLY A 46 15.49 22.04 -57.95
N THR A 47 14.78 21.54 -58.92
CA THR A 47 13.42 21.02 -58.72
C THR A 47 13.48 19.58 -58.22
N MET A 48 12.81 19.33 -57.10
CA MET A 48 12.68 17.99 -56.50
C MET A 48 11.23 17.53 -56.67
N LEU A 49 11.01 16.44 -57.40
CA LEU A 49 9.68 15.87 -57.65
C LEU A 49 9.43 14.73 -56.63
N SER A 50 8.38 14.86 -55.85
CA SER A 50 7.94 13.81 -54.94
C SER A 50 6.85 12.97 -55.65
N ALA A 51 7.07 11.67 -55.69
CA ALA A 51 6.07 10.73 -56.19
C ALA A 51 4.96 10.49 -55.14
N GLU A 52 3.78 10.09 -55.58
CA GLU A 52 2.76 9.60 -54.65
C GLU A 52 3.30 8.37 -53.91
N ALA A 53 3.08 8.33 -52.61
CA ALA A 53 3.44 7.14 -51.82
C ALA A 53 2.46 6.01 -52.23
N ASN A 54 2.90 5.12 -53.10
CA ASN A 54 2.18 3.86 -53.30
C ASN A 54 2.25 3.08 -51.98
N ASN A 55 1.17 3.12 -51.23
CA ASN A 55 0.97 2.27 -50.06
C ASN A 55 0.72 0.82 -50.56
N GLU A 56 1.72 0.16 -51.08
CA GLU A 56 1.74 -1.27 -51.06
C GLU A 56 1.99 -1.70 -49.61
N LEU A 57 0.91 -2.11 -48.95
CA LEU A 57 0.92 -2.79 -47.66
C LEU A 57 1.69 -4.13 -47.77
N LYS A 58 3.00 -4.07 -47.80
CA LYS A 58 3.92 -5.19 -47.62
C LYS A 58 5.02 -4.78 -46.63
N GLY A 59 4.62 -4.66 -45.39
CA GLY A 59 5.50 -4.67 -44.25
C GLY A 59 4.75 -5.28 -43.10
N VAL A 60 5.08 -6.49 -42.75
CA VAL A 60 4.80 -6.97 -41.41
C VAL A 60 5.67 -6.09 -40.51
N GLU A 61 5.09 -5.02 -39.99
CA GLU A 61 5.70 -4.25 -38.91
C GLU A 61 5.70 -5.20 -37.72
N VAL A 62 6.82 -5.88 -37.53
CA VAL A 62 7.09 -6.57 -36.28
C VAL A 62 7.30 -5.48 -35.23
N VAL A 63 6.20 -4.98 -34.69
CA VAL A 63 6.23 -4.18 -33.47
C VAL A 63 6.72 -5.14 -32.38
N ALA A 64 8.02 -5.12 -32.14
CA ALA A 64 8.59 -5.84 -31.00
C ALA A 64 7.92 -5.26 -29.76
N GLN A 65 6.99 -6.00 -29.16
CA GLN A 65 6.39 -5.61 -27.87
C GLN A 65 7.54 -5.46 -26.87
N LYS A 66 7.71 -4.25 -26.36
CA LYS A 66 8.65 -4.02 -25.26
C LYS A 66 8.27 -4.93 -24.10
N PRO A 67 9.25 -5.53 -23.40
CA PRO A 67 8.96 -6.34 -22.23
C PRO A 67 8.27 -5.47 -21.18
N LEU A 68 7.11 -5.92 -20.69
CA LEU A 68 6.36 -5.19 -19.66
C LEU A 68 7.03 -5.25 -18.28
N VAL A 69 7.98 -6.16 -18.08
CA VAL A 69 8.67 -6.36 -16.81
C VAL A 69 10.16 -6.12 -17.00
N LYS A 70 10.73 -5.35 -16.07
CA LYS A 70 12.16 -5.12 -15.93
C LYS A 70 12.58 -5.45 -14.50
N VAL A 71 13.73 -6.10 -14.33
CA VAL A 71 14.24 -6.48 -13.02
C VAL A 71 15.55 -5.76 -12.74
N ASP A 72 15.64 -5.19 -11.55
CA ASP A 72 16.88 -4.69 -10.95
C ASP A 72 17.23 -5.50 -9.70
N VAL A 73 18.36 -5.22 -9.09
CA VAL A 73 18.90 -5.99 -7.96
C VAL A 73 17.97 -6.01 -6.73
N ASP A 74 17.23 -4.94 -6.50
CA ASP A 74 16.38 -4.75 -5.33
C ASP A 74 14.89 -4.56 -5.66
N LYS A 75 14.52 -4.54 -6.94
CA LYS A 75 13.15 -4.27 -7.38
C LYS A 75 12.77 -4.95 -8.69
N ILE A 76 11.48 -5.12 -8.89
CA ILE A 76 10.87 -5.47 -10.18
C ILE A 76 9.99 -4.29 -10.61
N GLU A 77 10.12 -3.88 -11.85
CA GLU A 77 9.34 -2.81 -12.49
C GLU A 77 8.35 -3.43 -13.47
N TYR A 78 7.07 -3.12 -13.33
CA TYR A 78 6.03 -3.48 -14.29
C TYR A 78 5.57 -2.24 -15.03
N ASN A 79 5.74 -2.22 -16.33
CA ASN A 79 5.37 -1.11 -17.19
C ASN A 79 3.85 -1.11 -17.43
N ILE A 80 3.15 -0.19 -16.78
CA ILE A 80 1.70 -0.01 -16.91
C ILE A 80 1.35 0.75 -18.20
N GLU A 81 2.16 1.74 -18.57
CA GLU A 81 1.92 2.60 -19.73
C GLU A 81 1.83 1.80 -21.03
N ASP A 82 2.68 0.79 -21.20
CA ASP A 82 2.71 -0.06 -22.38
C ASP A 82 1.73 -1.26 -22.28
N ASP A 83 1.08 -1.50 -21.12
CA ASP A 83 0.03 -2.52 -21.00
C ASP A 83 -1.31 -1.96 -21.51
N PRO A 84 -1.88 -2.54 -22.57
CA PRO A 84 -3.13 -2.05 -23.16
C PRO A 84 -4.32 -2.01 -22.20
N ASP A 85 -4.35 -2.85 -21.18
CA ASP A 85 -5.44 -2.90 -20.20
C ASP A 85 -5.41 -1.69 -19.22
N SER A 86 -4.29 -0.96 -19.18
CA SER A 86 -4.18 0.26 -18.38
C SER A 86 -5.18 1.34 -18.77
N LYS A 87 -5.67 1.31 -20.03
CA LYS A 87 -6.60 2.30 -20.55
C LYS A 87 -8.00 2.23 -19.94
N SER A 88 -8.40 1.05 -19.46
CA SER A 88 -9.76 0.79 -18.96
C SER A 88 -9.81 0.38 -17.47
N ASN A 89 -8.68 -0.06 -16.92
CA ASN A 89 -8.63 -0.61 -15.58
C ASN A 89 -8.18 0.40 -14.52
N SER A 90 -8.48 0.10 -13.26
CA SER A 90 -7.88 0.77 -12.10
C SER A 90 -6.47 0.23 -11.82
N ILE A 91 -5.72 0.93 -10.97
CA ILE A 91 -4.41 0.42 -10.53
C ILE A 91 -4.57 -0.91 -9.82
N LEU A 92 -5.59 -1.08 -8.98
CA LEU A 92 -5.86 -2.32 -8.26
C LEU A 92 -5.99 -3.52 -9.22
N GLU A 93 -6.73 -3.36 -10.31
CA GLU A 93 -6.86 -4.41 -11.34
C GLU A 93 -5.53 -4.70 -12.04
N MET A 94 -4.73 -3.68 -12.28
CA MET A 94 -3.41 -3.88 -12.87
C MET A 94 -2.43 -4.57 -11.93
N LEU A 95 -2.58 -4.39 -10.59
CA LEU A 95 -1.75 -5.09 -9.60
C LEU A 95 -1.84 -6.62 -9.69
N ARG A 96 -2.99 -7.15 -10.14
CA ARG A 96 -3.15 -8.60 -10.36
C ARG A 96 -2.17 -9.17 -11.39
N LYS A 97 -1.62 -8.31 -12.24
CA LYS A 97 -0.64 -8.65 -13.27
C LYS A 97 0.80 -8.36 -12.87
N VAL A 98 1.01 -7.68 -11.75
CA VAL A 98 2.34 -7.28 -11.29
C VAL A 98 3.02 -8.45 -10.59
N PRO A 99 4.26 -8.81 -10.97
CA PRO A 99 5.01 -9.87 -10.29
C PRO A 99 5.14 -9.61 -8.79
N LEU A 100 5.04 -10.65 -7.98
CA LEU A 100 5.14 -10.62 -6.51
C LEU A 100 4.05 -9.81 -5.79
N VAL A 101 3.01 -9.38 -6.51
CA VAL A 101 1.80 -8.81 -5.92
C VAL A 101 0.66 -9.80 -6.12
N THR A 102 -0.09 -10.05 -5.07
CA THR A 102 -1.33 -10.84 -5.13
C THR A 102 -2.48 -10.00 -4.64
N VAL A 103 -3.61 -10.11 -5.32
CA VAL A 103 -4.86 -9.45 -4.94
C VAL A 103 -5.92 -10.55 -4.89
N ASP A 104 -6.49 -10.78 -3.73
CA ASP A 104 -7.50 -11.83 -3.51
C ASP A 104 -8.89 -11.44 -4.04
N GLY A 105 -9.87 -12.31 -3.82
CA GLY A 105 -11.26 -12.09 -4.24
C GLY A 105 -11.97 -10.96 -3.49
N GLU A 106 -11.45 -10.57 -2.34
CA GLU A 106 -11.95 -9.46 -1.54
C GLU A 106 -11.17 -8.16 -1.80
N ASP A 107 -10.30 -8.13 -2.80
CA ASP A 107 -9.43 -7.01 -3.14
C ASP A 107 -8.32 -6.72 -2.09
N ASN A 108 -8.01 -7.66 -1.19
CA ASN A 108 -6.89 -7.50 -0.28
C ASN A 108 -5.57 -7.70 -1.03
N ILE A 109 -4.61 -6.83 -0.77
CA ILE A 109 -3.34 -6.78 -1.47
C ILE A 109 -2.25 -7.38 -0.60
N GLN A 110 -1.43 -8.25 -1.18
CA GLN A 110 -0.18 -8.70 -0.57
C GLN A 110 0.99 -8.37 -1.50
N VAL A 111 2.06 -7.89 -0.93
CA VAL A 111 3.32 -7.63 -1.62
C VAL A 111 4.35 -8.60 -1.09
N ASN A 112 4.93 -9.38 -2.00
CA ASN A 112 5.90 -10.42 -1.66
C ASN A 112 5.40 -11.39 -0.56
N GLY A 113 4.07 -11.62 -0.56
CA GLY A 113 3.33 -12.48 0.36
C GLY A 113 3.09 -11.94 1.75
N SER A 114 3.25 -10.67 1.94
CA SER A 114 2.90 -9.98 3.19
C SER A 114 1.82 -8.95 2.95
N SER A 115 0.82 -8.90 3.81
CA SER A 115 -0.17 -7.82 3.85
C SER A 115 0.40 -6.54 4.50
N SER A 116 1.51 -6.66 5.23
CA SER A 116 2.22 -5.52 5.83
C SER A 116 3.26 -4.97 4.85
N PHE A 117 2.88 -4.03 4.00
CA PHE A 117 3.75 -3.35 3.05
C PHE A 117 3.53 -1.84 3.09
N LYS A 118 4.45 -1.07 2.53
CA LYS A 118 4.31 0.38 2.38
C LYS A 118 4.08 0.74 0.92
N VAL A 119 3.25 1.74 0.69
CA VAL A 119 3.04 2.31 -0.65
C VAL A 119 3.81 3.61 -0.77
N HIS A 120 4.60 3.72 -1.83
CA HIS A 120 5.28 4.94 -2.22
C HIS A 120 4.69 5.48 -3.52
N VAL A 121 4.76 6.77 -3.70
CA VAL A 121 4.46 7.44 -4.96
C VAL A 121 5.69 8.24 -5.37
N ASN A 122 6.19 7.99 -6.58
CA ASN A 122 7.40 8.61 -7.10
C ASN A 122 8.61 8.49 -6.14
N GLY A 123 8.73 7.32 -5.50
CA GLY A 123 9.80 7.02 -4.54
C GLY A 123 9.60 7.57 -3.13
N LYS A 124 8.48 8.24 -2.84
CA LYS A 124 8.19 8.86 -1.54
C LYS A 124 7.09 8.11 -0.80
N PRO A 125 7.22 7.88 0.53
CA PRO A 125 6.20 7.23 1.32
C PRO A 125 4.84 7.93 1.20
N ASN A 126 3.79 7.15 1.00
CA ASN A 126 2.43 7.63 1.03
C ASN A 126 1.66 6.86 2.11
N ASN A 127 1.51 7.48 3.28
CA ASN A 127 0.93 6.82 4.45
C ASN A 127 -0.53 6.44 4.23
N MET A 128 -1.29 7.26 3.51
CA MET A 128 -2.68 6.97 3.26
C MET A 128 -2.87 5.78 2.34
N MET A 129 -2.14 5.72 1.22
CA MET A 129 -2.15 4.53 0.36
C MET A 129 -1.62 3.29 1.10
N SER A 130 -0.70 3.48 2.05
CA SER A 130 -0.19 2.38 2.88
C SER A 130 -1.24 1.89 3.88
N ASN A 131 -2.07 2.78 4.43
CA ASN A 131 -3.09 2.44 5.42
C ASN A 131 -4.39 1.92 4.77
N ASN A 132 -4.73 2.42 3.58
CA ASN A 132 -5.95 2.05 2.84
C ASN A 132 -5.64 1.73 1.37
N PRO A 133 -4.75 0.76 1.08
CA PRO A 133 -4.29 0.52 -0.28
C PRO A 133 -5.40 0.08 -1.23
N LYS A 134 -6.32 -0.75 -0.76
CA LYS A 134 -7.46 -1.28 -1.52
C LYS A 134 -8.30 -0.16 -2.12
N GLU A 135 -8.88 0.69 -1.27
CA GLU A 135 -9.84 1.70 -1.71
C GLU A 135 -9.18 2.76 -2.60
N VAL A 136 -7.97 3.17 -2.25
CA VAL A 136 -7.24 4.18 -3.01
C VAL A 136 -6.84 3.66 -4.38
N LEU A 137 -6.22 2.49 -4.46
CA LEU A 137 -5.73 1.93 -5.73
C LEU A 137 -6.88 1.48 -6.65
N LYS A 138 -8.04 1.12 -6.07
CA LYS A 138 -9.26 0.85 -6.82
C LYS A 138 -9.84 2.11 -7.46
N SER A 139 -9.70 3.27 -6.82
CA SER A 139 -10.21 4.54 -7.34
C SER A 139 -9.30 5.20 -8.37
N MET A 140 -8.03 4.85 -8.42
CA MET A 140 -7.05 5.46 -9.32
C MET A 140 -7.03 4.77 -10.69
N PRO A 141 -7.17 5.54 -11.79
CA PRO A 141 -7.08 4.99 -13.14
C PRO A 141 -5.64 4.60 -13.48
N ALA A 142 -5.46 3.45 -14.08
CA ALA A 142 -4.13 2.92 -14.37
C ALA A 142 -3.39 3.72 -15.46
N ASN A 143 -4.09 4.40 -16.35
CA ASN A 143 -3.47 5.24 -17.39
C ASN A 143 -2.76 6.49 -16.85
N SER A 144 -2.92 6.82 -15.57
CA SER A 144 -2.15 7.87 -14.88
C SER A 144 -0.77 7.40 -14.41
N ILE A 145 -0.47 6.10 -14.57
CA ILE A 145 0.72 5.46 -14.04
C ILE A 145 1.63 5.04 -15.19
N LYS A 146 2.91 5.31 -15.03
CA LYS A 146 3.95 4.89 -15.97
C LYS A 146 4.37 3.45 -15.70
N TYR A 147 4.78 3.17 -14.47
CA TYR A 147 5.14 1.82 -14.04
C TYR A 147 4.93 1.65 -12.52
N ILE A 148 4.85 0.40 -12.10
CA ILE A 148 4.80 -0.01 -10.70
C ILE A 148 6.08 -0.77 -10.38
N GLU A 149 6.78 -0.37 -9.33
CA GLU A 149 7.95 -1.06 -8.80
C GLU A 149 7.58 -1.85 -7.55
N VAL A 150 7.95 -3.10 -7.52
CA VAL A 150 7.90 -3.96 -6.33
C VAL A 150 9.31 -4.06 -5.76
N ILE A 151 9.57 -3.33 -4.68
CA ILE A 151 10.87 -3.31 -4.01
C ILE A 151 10.86 -4.38 -2.92
N THR A 152 11.49 -5.50 -3.22
CA THR A 152 11.47 -6.70 -2.38
C THR A 152 12.54 -6.69 -1.29
N SER A 153 13.63 -6.00 -1.54
CA SER A 153 14.75 -5.82 -0.62
C SER A 153 15.01 -4.33 -0.43
N PRO A 154 14.12 -3.60 0.29
CA PRO A 154 14.28 -2.19 0.48
C PRO A 154 15.60 -1.91 1.19
N GLY A 155 16.46 -1.11 0.54
CA GLY A 155 17.74 -0.70 1.09
C GLY A 155 17.60 0.26 2.28
N ALA A 156 18.73 0.65 2.86
CA ALA A 156 18.78 1.47 4.07
C ALA A 156 18.09 2.84 3.96
N LYS A 157 17.88 3.36 2.75
CA LYS A 157 17.15 4.60 2.46
C LYS A 157 15.67 4.53 2.86
N TYR A 158 15.07 3.34 2.83
CA TYR A 158 13.65 3.15 3.11
C TYR A 158 13.43 2.97 4.61
N ASP A 159 12.23 3.34 5.08
CA ASP A 159 11.87 3.20 6.49
C ASP A 159 11.97 1.73 6.96
N ALA A 160 12.42 1.54 8.17
CA ALA A 160 12.58 0.20 8.75
C ALA A 160 11.24 -0.49 9.03
N GLU A 161 10.17 0.28 9.18
CA GLU A 161 8.81 -0.19 9.41
C GLU A 161 8.17 -0.75 8.13
N GLY A 162 7.53 -1.93 8.22
CA GLY A 162 6.86 -2.62 7.11
C GLY A 162 7.61 -3.86 6.63
N VAL A 163 6.99 -5.03 6.74
CA VAL A 163 7.64 -6.34 6.60
C VAL A 163 7.65 -6.88 5.17
N GLY A 164 6.61 -6.57 4.37
CA GLY A 164 6.38 -7.19 3.05
C GLY A 164 7.17 -6.59 1.90
N GLY A 165 7.71 -5.39 2.07
CA GLY A 165 8.36 -4.64 1.01
C GLY A 165 7.68 -3.31 0.71
N ILE A 166 7.99 -2.73 -0.44
CA ILE A 166 7.45 -1.46 -0.87
C ILE A 166 6.85 -1.59 -2.27
N LEU A 167 5.63 -1.11 -2.42
CA LEU A 167 4.96 -0.92 -3.70
C LEU A 167 5.13 0.54 -4.12
N ASN A 168 6.02 0.83 -5.07
CA ASN A 168 6.24 2.18 -5.54
C ASN A 168 5.50 2.43 -6.86
N ILE A 169 4.57 3.36 -6.84
CA ILE A 169 3.75 3.76 -7.97
C ILE A 169 4.40 4.98 -8.61
N VAL A 170 4.85 4.84 -9.85
CA VAL A 170 5.46 5.94 -10.59
C VAL A 170 4.48 6.48 -11.61
N THR A 171 4.12 7.75 -11.44
CA THR A 171 3.16 8.44 -12.28
C THR A 171 3.76 8.81 -13.63
N VAL A 172 2.93 8.99 -14.66
CA VAL A 172 3.35 9.52 -15.94
C VAL A 172 3.92 10.93 -15.72
N GLY A 173 5.20 11.09 -15.92
CA GLY A 173 5.92 12.33 -15.66
C GLY A 173 6.89 12.70 -16.78
N SER A 174 7.24 13.96 -16.86
CA SER A 174 8.29 14.70 -17.59
C SER A 174 8.98 14.02 -18.80
N GLY A 175 8.73 14.53 -19.94
CA GLY A 175 9.31 14.20 -21.26
C GLY A 175 8.46 14.74 -22.40
N PHE A 176 7.30 15.20 -22.06
CA PHE A 176 6.26 15.73 -22.93
C PHE A 176 6.24 17.26 -22.83
N GLU A 177 6.28 17.96 -23.93
CA GLU A 177 6.01 19.39 -24.00
C GLU A 177 4.63 19.58 -24.62
N GLY A 178 3.70 20.27 -23.90
CA GLY A 178 2.32 20.42 -24.31
C GLY A 178 1.35 20.13 -23.15
N TYR A 179 0.16 19.72 -23.49
CA TYR A 179 -0.88 19.40 -22.50
C TYR A 179 -1.56 18.06 -22.78
N THR A 180 -2.07 17.45 -21.73
CA THR A 180 -2.99 16.31 -21.83
C THR A 180 -4.11 16.48 -20.83
N ALA A 181 -5.31 16.05 -21.19
CA ALA A 181 -6.46 16.02 -20.30
C ALA A 181 -7.25 14.74 -20.54
N THR A 182 -7.75 14.17 -19.45
CA THR A 182 -8.61 12.98 -19.48
C THR A 182 -9.80 13.22 -18.58
N PHE A 183 -10.99 12.95 -19.07
CA PHE A 183 -12.23 12.93 -18.31
C PHE A 183 -12.77 11.51 -18.28
N ARG A 184 -13.27 11.09 -17.13
CA ARG A 184 -13.84 9.78 -16.93
C ARG A 184 -15.17 9.88 -16.22
N GLY A 185 -16.17 9.15 -16.72
CA GLY A 185 -17.44 8.92 -16.05
C GLY A 185 -17.69 7.41 -15.93
N SER A 186 -18.26 6.97 -14.83
CA SER A 186 -18.66 5.58 -14.62
C SER A 186 -19.96 5.53 -13.83
N ALA A 187 -20.80 4.57 -14.17
CA ALA A 187 -22.01 4.27 -13.40
C ALA A 187 -22.24 2.76 -13.40
N ASN A 188 -22.73 2.27 -12.29
CA ASN A 188 -23.12 0.88 -12.10
C ASN A 188 -24.32 0.79 -11.13
N ASN A 189 -24.80 -0.40 -10.85
CA ASN A 189 -25.92 -0.62 -9.95
C ASN A 189 -25.64 -0.19 -8.48
N ASN A 190 -24.37 -0.01 -8.13
CA ASN A 190 -23.95 0.33 -6.75
C ASN A 190 -23.54 1.81 -6.59
N GLY A 191 -23.49 2.59 -7.70
CA GLY A 191 -23.08 3.98 -7.60
C GLY A 191 -22.63 4.61 -8.91
N ALA A 192 -22.02 5.76 -8.79
CA ALA A 192 -21.48 6.52 -9.91
C ALA A 192 -20.17 7.22 -9.54
N GLY A 193 -19.32 7.43 -10.51
CA GLY A 193 -18.05 8.12 -10.32
C GLY A 193 -17.71 9.03 -11.49
N THR A 194 -16.95 10.06 -11.19
CA THR A 194 -16.36 10.97 -12.19
C THR A 194 -14.93 11.28 -11.83
N GLY A 195 -14.10 11.52 -12.84
CA GLY A 195 -12.72 11.89 -12.65
C GLY A 195 -12.20 12.77 -13.76
N ALA A 196 -11.26 13.63 -13.41
CA ALA A 196 -10.52 14.47 -14.33
C ALA A 196 -9.03 14.40 -14.03
N TYR A 197 -8.23 14.32 -15.05
CA TYR A 197 -6.79 14.45 -15.00
C TYR A 197 -6.35 15.48 -16.04
N ALA A 198 -5.46 16.37 -15.66
CA ALA A 198 -4.84 17.31 -16.58
C ALA A 198 -3.34 17.44 -16.25
N MET A 199 -2.53 17.56 -17.28
CA MET A 199 -1.11 17.87 -17.17
C MET A 199 -0.74 18.86 -18.26
N VAL A 200 0.09 19.84 -17.90
CA VAL A 200 0.69 20.77 -18.84
C VAL A 200 2.18 20.88 -18.54
N LYS A 201 3.00 20.80 -19.58
CA LYS A 201 4.42 21.13 -19.52
C LYS A 201 4.70 22.24 -20.51
N GLN A 202 5.22 23.35 -20.01
CA GLN A 202 5.64 24.50 -20.80
C GLN A 202 7.02 24.97 -20.31
N GLY A 203 8.03 24.77 -21.14
CA GLY A 203 9.40 25.11 -20.80
C GLY A 203 9.87 24.39 -19.53
N LYS A 204 10.19 25.17 -18.49
CA LYS A 204 10.69 24.67 -17.20
C LYS A 204 9.62 24.23 -16.21
N LEU A 205 8.36 24.50 -16.49
CA LEU A 205 7.25 24.23 -15.57
C LEU A 205 6.43 23.04 -16.06
N THR A 206 6.23 22.07 -15.17
CA THR A 206 5.25 20.98 -15.33
C THR A 206 4.21 21.11 -14.22
N LEU A 207 2.94 21.18 -14.60
CA LEU A 207 1.81 21.16 -13.70
C LEU A 207 0.98 19.92 -13.99
N SER A 208 0.56 19.20 -12.95
CA SER A 208 -0.43 18.14 -13.09
C SER A 208 -1.48 18.25 -12.00
N ALA A 209 -2.71 17.92 -12.35
CA ALA A 209 -3.84 17.88 -11.46
C ALA A 209 -4.69 16.67 -11.75
N ASN A 210 -5.17 16.02 -10.71
CA ASN A 210 -6.26 15.05 -10.84
C ASN A 210 -7.27 15.22 -9.73
N TYR A 211 -8.50 14.87 -10.03
CA TYR A 211 -9.57 14.78 -9.06
C TYR A 211 -10.53 13.66 -9.45
N ASN A 212 -10.91 12.86 -8.48
CA ASN A 212 -11.86 11.78 -8.64
C ASN A 212 -12.89 11.83 -7.52
N PHE A 213 -14.13 11.63 -7.88
CA PHE A 213 -15.26 11.50 -6.96
C PHE A 213 -16.00 10.21 -7.28
N ASN A 214 -16.25 9.40 -6.28
CA ASN A 214 -17.03 8.17 -6.38
C ASN A 214 -18.11 8.18 -5.31
N TYR A 215 -19.34 8.02 -5.73
CA TYR A 215 -20.48 7.75 -4.85
C TYR A 215 -20.78 6.26 -4.87
N ASN A 216 -20.92 5.68 -3.69
CA ASN A 216 -21.27 4.28 -3.50
C ASN A 216 -22.57 4.17 -2.69
N ASN A 217 -23.49 3.32 -3.15
CA ASN A 217 -24.73 2.96 -2.47
C ASN A 217 -24.86 1.45 -2.56
N SER A 218 -24.19 0.76 -1.65
CA SER A 218 -24.15 -0.68 -1.63
C SER A 218 -25.56 -1.26 -1.45
N PRO A 219 -25.91 -2.34 -2.16
CA PRO A 219 -27.11 -3.10 -1.86
C PRO A 219 -27.05 -3.63 -0.43
N ARG A 220 -28.20 -4.00 0.12
CA ARG A 220 -28.26 -4.60 1.45
C ARG A 220 -27.50 -5.93 1.43
N GLY A 221 -26.50 -6.02 2.28
CA GLY A 221 -25.72 -7.24 2.54
C GLY A 221 -26.33 -8.01 3.70
N TYR A 222 -26.19 -9.33 3.70
CA TYR A 222 -26.63 -10.23 4.76
C TYR A 222 -25.43 -11.05 5.22
N SER A 223 -25.40 -11.32 6.52
CA SER A 223 -24.37 -12.16 7.13
C SER A 223 -25.01 -12.99 8.23
N ASP A 224 -24.75 -14.28 8.19
CA ASP A 224 -25.17 -15.22 9.23
C ASP A 224 -23.91 -15.85 9.83
N SER A 225 -23.91 -16.01 11.14
CA SER A 225 -22.83 -16.64 11.88
C SER A 225 -23.37 -17.65 12.86
N TYR A 226 -22.63 -18.73 13.02
CA TYR A 226 -22.90 -19.82 13.92
C TYR A 226 -21.68 -20.08 14.81
N ARG A 227 -21.92 -20.29 16.10
CA ARG A 227 -20.89 -20.63 17.08
C ARG A 227 -21.40 -21.72 18.01
N GLU A 228 -20.61 -22.74 18.23
CA GLU A 228 -20.87 -23.79 19.22
C GLU A 228 -19.89 -23.65 20.39
N ASN A 229 -20.44 -23.69 21.61
CA ASN A 229 -19.67 -23.73 22.85
C ASN A 229 -19.62 -25.17 23.35
N PHE A 230 -18.44 -25.76 23.36
CA PHE A 230 -18.25 -27.17 23.76
C PHE A 230 -18.15 -27.34 25.28
N GLU A 231 -18.12 -26.25 26.05
CA GLU A 231 -17.97 -26.27 27.51
C GLU A 231 -19.29 -25.99 28.25
N SER A 232 -20.37 -25.67 27.56
CA SER A 232 -21.68 -25.36 28.13
C SER A 232 -22.81 -26.10 27.44
N ASP A 233 -23.70 -26.68 28.21
CA ASP A 233 -24.94 -27.28 27.70
C ASP A 233 -26.15 -26.34 27.82
N THR A 234 -26.07 -25.27 28.60
CA THR A 234 -27.14 -24.28 28.79
C THR A 234 -27.03 -23.09 27.83
N GLU A 235 -25.85 -22.81 27.31
CA GLU A 235 -25.54 -21.77 26.33
C GLU A 235 -24.63 -22.37 25.26
N LYS A 236 -25.15 -23.30 24.48
CA LYS A 236 -24.35 -24.13 23.58
C LYS A 236 -24.25 -23.60 22.18
N TYR A 237 -25.36 -23.17 21.58
CA TYR A 237 -25.40 -22.76 20.19
C TYR A 237 -25.81 -21.30 20.07
N LEU A 238 -24.94 -20.46 19.49
CA LEU A 238 -25.24 -19.08 19.19
C LEU A 238 -25.41 -18.88 17.70
N GLU A 239 -26.58 -18.41 17.32
CA GLU A 239 -26.88 -17.97 15.97
C GLU A 239 -26.99 -16.44 15.93
N SER A 240 -26.33 -15.80 14.97
CA SER A 240 -26.45 -14.38 14.78
C SER A 240 -26.65 -14.07 13.30
N GLY A 241 -27.70 -13.37 12.98
CA GLY A 241 -27.97 -12.84 11.65
C GLY A 241 -27.86 -11.32 11.63
N SER A 242 -27.37 -10.77 10.55
CA SER A 242 -27.38 -9.31 10.36
C SER A 242 -27.64 -8.92 8.92
N SER A 243 -28.32 -7.79 8.75
CA SER A 243 -28.45 -7.14 7.45
C SER A 243 -27.90 -5.72 7.54
N SER A 244 -27.11 -5.31 6.57
CA SER A 244 -26.49 -3.99 6.58
C SER A 244 -26.63 -3.28 5.24
N LYS A 245 -26.81 -1.97 5.28
CA LYS A 245 -26.81 -1.09 4.11
C LYS A 245 -25.88 0.08 4.34
N SER A 246 -24.99 0.33 3.38
CA SER A 246 -24.01 1.40 3.45
C SER A 246 -24.09 2.29 2.22
N LYS A 247 -23.99 3.61 2.44
CA LYS A 247 -23.87 4.60 1.37
C LYS A 247 -22.85 5.66 1.75
N GLY A 248 -22.10 6.08 0.76
CA GLY A 248 -21.04 7.05 1.03
C GLY A 248 -20.41 7.60 -0.24
N ASN A 249 -19.38 8.40 -0.04
CA ASN A 249 -18.56 8.89 -1.13
C ASN A 249 -17.08 8.74 -0.80
N PHE A 250 -16.29 8.66 -1.84
CA PHE A 250 -14.84 8.73 -1.77
C PHE A 250 -14.34 9.79 -2.75
N GLN A 251 -13.43 10.62 -2.27
CA GLN A 251 -12.84 11.71 -3.04
C GLN A 251 -11.32 11.59 -2.99
N TYR A 252 -10.70 11.84 -4.12
CA TYR A 252 -9.25 11.87 -4.27
C TYR A 252 -8.87 13.04 -5.18
N GLY A 253 -7.93 13.86 -4.73
CA GLY A 253 -7.37 14.94 -5.53
C GLY A 253 -5.88 15.08 -5.30
N ASN A 254 -5.13 15.42 -6.35
CA ASN A 254 -3.71 15.71 -6.28
C ASN A 254 -3.34 16.84 -7.24
N LEU A 255 -2.52 17.76 -6.75
CA LEU A 255 -1.88 18.83 -7.52
C LEU A 255 -0.37 18.67 -7.38
N GLU A 256 0.36 18.70 -8.49
CA GLU A 256 1.83 18.67 -8.48
C GLU A 256 2.36 19.74 -9.43
N ALA A 257 3.36 20.48 -8.94
CA ALA A 257 4.11 21.44 -9.71
C ALA A 257 5.60 21.08 -9.63
N SER A 258 6.22 20.87 -10.79
CA SER A 258 7.67 20.64 -10.90
C SER A 258 8.28 21.77 -11.73
N TYR A 259 9.27 22.44 -11.13
CA TYR A 259 9.96 23.57 -11.76
C TYR A 259 11.45 23.26 -11.94
N GLU A 260 11.89 23.17 -13.18
CA GLU A 260 13.29 23.03 -13.57
C GLU A 260 13.99 24.38 -13.45
N ILE A 261 14.56 24.70 -12.26
CA ILE A 261 15.24 25.98 -12.01
C ILE A 261 16.35 26.16 -13.08
N ASP A 262 17.10 25.09 -13.28
CA ASP A 262 18.06 24.92 -14.37
C ASP A 262 18.28 23.43 -14.67
N THR A 263 19.21 23.10 -15.54
CA THR A 263 19.52 21.71 -15.96
C THR A 263 20.02 20.79 -14.83
N LEU A 264 20.29 21.35 -13.65
CA LEU A 264 20.86 20.65 -12.49
C LEU A 264 19.93 20.68 -11.26
N ARG A 265 18.97 21.60 -11.22
CA ARG A 265 18.14 21.87 -10.04
C ARG A 265 16.66 21.74 -10.38
N LEU A 266 15.97 20.90 -9.62
CA LEU A 266 14.54 20.66 -9.73
C LEU A 266 13.88 20.97 -8.38
N LEU A 267 12.79 21.71 -8.41
CA LEU A 267 11.89 21.92 -7.28
C LEU A 267 10.55 21.27 -7.61
N THR A 268 10.07 20.40 -6.73
CA THR A 268 8.74 19.78 -6.85
C THR A 268 7.93 20.11 -5.61
N VAL A 269 6.72 20.59 -5.83
CA VAL A 269 5.73 20.82 -4.79
C VAL A 269 4.49 20.02 -5.13
N ALA A 270 4.01 19.21 -4.21
CA ALA A 270 2.77 18.48 -4.41
C ALA A 270 1.83 18.67 -3.21
N PHE A 271 0.55 18.69 -3.52
CA PHE A 271 -0.55 18.75 -2.57
C PHE A 271 -1.54 17.65 -2.92
N GLY A 272 -1.90 16.83 -1.94
CA GLY A 272 -2.87 15.76 -2.10
C GLY A 272 -3.98 15.86 -1.06
N MET A 273 -5.18 15.50 -1.47
CA MET A 273 -6.33 15.36 -0.60
C MET A 273 -7.07 14.06 -0.87
N TYR A 274 -7.54 13.42 0.18
CA TYR A 274 -8.33 12.19 0.11
C TYR A 274 -9.37 12.20 1.21
N GLY A 275 -10.55 11.71 0.93
CA GLY A 275 -11.55 11.63 1.97
C GLY A 275 -12.68 10.68 1.61
N SER A 276 -13.27 10.13 2.64
CA SER A 276 -14.46 9.31 2.54
C SER A 276 -15.45 9.72 3.63
N SER A 277 -16.71 9.73 3.27
CA SER A 277 -17.80 9.84 4.21
C SER A 277 -18.77 8.70 3.96
N ASN A 278 -19.12 7.98 5.01
CA ASN A 278 -19.97 6.80 4.94
C ASN A 278 -21.08 6.87 5.99
N LYS A 279 -22.27 6.42 5.62
CA LYS A 279 -23.40 6.16 6.51
C LYS A 279 -23.77 4.70 6.41
N SER A 280 -23.86 4.02 7.53
CA SER A 280 -24.25 2.62 7.62
C SER A 280 -25.44 2.44 8.56
N ASN A 281 -26.36 1.61 8.17
CA ASN A 281 -27.45 1.13 9.01
C ASN A 281 -27.41 -0.39 8.98
N SER A 282 -27.51 -1.02 10.14
CA SER A 282 -27.58 -2.47 10.24
C SER A 282 -28.57 -2.94 11.29
N ASP A 283 -29.36 -3.92 10.92
CA ASP A 283 -30.25 -4.65 11.81
C ASP A 283 -29.63 -6.01 12.11
N GLY A 284 -29.59 -6.42 13.37
CA GLY A 284 -29.06 -7.71 13.80
C GLY A 284 -30.08 -8.49 14.64
N SER A 285 -29.93 -9.82 14.67
CA SER A 285 -30.60 -10.72 15.57
C SER A 285 -29.61 -11.71 16.16
N THR A 286 -29.74 -12.01 17.44
CA THR A 286 -28.93 -13.00 18.14
C THR A 286 -29.83 -13.91 18.92
N VAL A 287 -29.62 -15.22 18.78
CA VAL A 287 -30.35 -16.27 19.53
C VAL A 287 -29.31 -17.21 20.13
N MET A 288 -29.40 -17.42 21.43
CA MET A 288 -28.63 -18.42 22.17
C MET A 288 -29.55 -19.58 22.51
N TYR A 289 -29.10 -20.78 22.16
CA TYR A 289 -29.79 -22.03 22.46
C TYR A 289 -29.02 -22.82 23.51
N GLY A 290 -29.77 -23.63 24.29
CA GLY A 290 -29.21 -24.59 25.22
C GLY A 290 -28.68 -25.87 24.57
N ALA A 291 -28.90 -27.01 25.17
CA ALA A 291 -28.39 -28.30 24.70
C ALA A 291 -28.92 -28.72 23.33
N ASN A 292 -30.04 -28.15 22.90
CA ASN A 292 -30.69 -28.36 21.60
C ASN A 292 -31.26 -27.05 21.06
N TYR A 293 -31.67 -27.02 19.79
CA TYR A 293 -32.25 -25.84 19.11
C TYR A 293 -33.70 -25.52 19.50
N GLU A 294 -34.33 -26.31 20.32
CA GLU A 294 -35.70 -26.08 20.81
C GLU A 294 -35.69 -25.26 22.11
N ASP A 295 -34.57 -25.25 22.82
CA ASP A 295 -34.39 -24.58 24.10
C ASP A 295 -33.66 -23.23 23.93
N VAL A 296 -34.45 -22.16 23.77
CA VAL A 296 -33.89 -20.80 23.62
C VAL A 296 -33.55 -20.24 24.99
N ALA A 297 -32.25 -20.07 25.27
CA ALA A 297 -31.75 -19.50 26.52
C ALA A 297 -32.01 -17.99 26.59
N TYR A 298 -31.76 -17.28 25.50
CA TYR A 298 -32.09 -15.86 25.31
C TYR A 298 -32.05 -15.46 23.84
N SER A 299 -32.68 -14.32 23.53
CA SER A 299 -32.54 -13.67 22.22
C SER A 299 -32.67 -12.17 22.35
N TYR A 300 -32.11 -11.45 21.39
CA TYR A 300 -32.26 -10.01 21.25
C TYR A 300 -32.02 -9.55 19.80
N ARG A 301 -32.50 -8.34 19.51
CA ARG A 301 -32.22 -7.65 18.24
C ARG A 301 -31.37 -6.41 18.47
N THR A 302 -30.66 -6.00 17.44
CA THR A 302 -29.87 -4.75 17.43
C THR A 302 -30.26 -3.89 16.25
N ASP A 303 -30.35 -2.59 16.48
CA ASP A 303 -30.46 -1.57 15.44
C ASP A 303 -29.28 -0.60 15.58
N ASN A 304 -28.44 -0.54 14.54
CA ASN A 304 -27.20 0.22 14.57
C ASN A 304 -27.19 1.26 13.45
N HIS A 305 -26.90 2.50 13.82
CA HIS A 305 -26.73 3.61 12.90
C HIS A 305 -25.35 4.22 13.06
N GLY A 306 -24.63 4.36 11.95
CA GLY A 306 -23.28 4.92 11.98
C GLY A 306 -23.05 5.95 10.88
N LYS A 307 -22.31 6.99 11.24
CA LYS A 307 -21.69 7.94 10.30
C LYS A 307 -20.21 7.97 10.59
N SER A 308 -19.41 7.81 9.56
CA SER A 308 -17.98 7.97 9.66
C SER A 308 -17.47 8.86 8.54
N SER A 309 -16.51 9.70 8.84
CA SER A 309 -15.78 10.44 7.83
C SER A 309 -14.30 10.51 8.19
N TRP A 310 -13.47 10.39 7.21
CA TRP A 310 -12.05 10.64 7.35
C TRP A 310 -11.58 11.46 6.14
N PHE A 311 -10.64 12.33 6.39
CA PHE A 311 -10.08 13.20 5.38
C PHE A 311 -8.57 13.31 5.60
N SER A 312 -7.78 13.10 4.57
CA SER A 312 -6.32 13.22 4.62
C SER A 312 -5.88 14.34 3.70
N ILE A 313 -5.06 15.22 4.22
CA ILE A 313 -4.38 16.26 3.47
C ILE A 313 -2.88 15.99 3.59
N ASN A 314 -2.20 15.96 2.46
CA ASN A 314 -0.75 15.84 2.44
C ASN A 314 -0.14 16.91 1.54
N GLY A 315 1.03 17.39 1.95
CA GLY A 315 1.84 18.30 1.17
C GLY A 315 3.29 17.86 1.20
N ASN A 316 3.99 18.02 0.10
CA ASN A 316 5.43 17.80 0.07
C ASN A 316 6.14 18.85 -0.79
N VAL A 317 7.35 19.18 -0.36
CA VAL A 317 8.29 20.02 -1.10
C VAL A 317 9.61 19.28 -1.20
N ASP A 318 10.10 19.12 -2.42
CA ASP A 318 11.35 18.43 -2.71
C ASP A 318 12.24 19.32 -3.55
N TYR A 319 13.45 19.52 -3.07
CA TYR A 319 14.52 20.18 -3.82
C TYR A 319 15.59 19.16 -4.16
N GLN A 320 15.87 19.01 -5.44
CA GLN A 320 16.87 18.11 -5.96
C GLN A 320 17.96 18.89 -6.71
N ARG A 321 19.21 18.58 -6.42
CA ARG A 321 20.35 19.15 -7.11
C ARG A 321 21.33 18.07 -7.54
N THR A 322 21.62 18.02 -8.85
CA THR A 322 22.63 17.16 -9.44
C THR A 322 23.94 17.92 -9.66
N SER A 323 25.06 17.21 -9.77
CA SER A 323 26.36 17.81 -10.01
C SER A 323 26.60 18.01 -11.51
N LYS A 324 27.22 19.15 -11.87
CA LYS A 324 27.69 19.47 -13.24
C LYS A 324 28.66 18.42 -13.79
N LYS A 325 29.60 17.93 -12.93
CA LYS A 325 30.63 16.95 -13.32
C LYS A 325 30.11 15.52 -13.45
N ASN A 326 29.10 15.18 -12.68
CA ASN A 326 28.48 13.83 -12.69
C ASN A 326 27.03 13.91 -12.28
N LYS A 327 26.11 13.73 -13.23
CA LYS A 327 24.66 13.82 -13.01
C LYS A 327 24.11 12.75 -12.05
N GLN A 328 24.86 11.67 -11.79
CA GLN A 328 24.48 10.67 -10.79
C GLN A 328 24.80 11.11 -9.35
N ARG A 329 25.67 12.14 -9.17
CA ARG A 329 25.87 12.76 -7.86
C ARG A 329 24.75 13.73 -7.58
N MET A 330 24.01 13.47 -6.52
CA MET A 330 22.76 14.16 -6.26
C MET A 330 22.55 14.37 -4.76
N ILE A 331 22.02 15.53 -4.40
CA ILE A 331 21.44 15.80 -3.09
C ILE A 331 19.95 16.07 -3.26
N THR A 332 19.14 15.50 -2.36
CA THR A 332 17.70 15.75 -2.28
C THR A 332 17.36 16.22 -0.87
N LEU A 333 16.63 17.32 -0.78
CA LEU A 333 16.04 17.84 0.45
C LEU A 333 14.54 17.66 0.33
N SER A 334 13.93 16.99 1.28
CA SER A 334 12.49 16.69 1.27
C SER A 334 11.85 17.11 2.58
N TYR A 335 10.73 17.83 2.47
CA TYR A 335 9.81 18.07 3.57
C TYR A 335 8.42 17.57 3.20
N LYS A 336 7.80 16.81 4.08
CA LYS A 336 6.45 16.28 3.91
C LYS A 336 5.63 16.53 5.16
N VAL A 337 4.39 16.92 4.97
CA VAL A 337 3.35 17.00 6.01
C VAL A 337 2.15 16.17 5.59
N ASN A 338 1.56 15.47 6.53
CA ASN A 338 0.31 14.73 6.36
C ASN A 338 -0.55 14.92 7.61
N THR A 339 -1.85 15.17 7.42
CA THR A 339 -2.82 15.19 8.50
C THR A 339 -4.06 14.41 8.11
N GLN A 340 -4.61 13.64 9.05
CA GLN A 340 -5.73 12.74 8.79
C GLN A 340 -6.74 12.81 9.93
N PRO A 341 -7.59 13.88 9.96
CA PRO A 341 -8.74 13.92 10.85
C PRO A 341 -9.77 12.85 10.44
N GLN A 342 -10.34 12.23 11.45
CA GLN A 342 -11.41 11.24 11.33
C GLN A 342 -12.48 11.53 12.37
N THR A 343 -13.74 11.38 11.98
CA THR A 343 -14.89 11.44 12.88
C THR A 343 -15.73 10.17 12.75
N SER A 344 -16.26 9.72 13.85
CA SER A 344 -17.17 8.57 13.94
C SER A 344 -18.30 8.91 14.90
N ASP A 345 -19.52 8.74 14.46
CA ASP A 345 -20.74 8.95 15.25
C ASP A 345 -21.62 7.71 15.07
N SER A 346 -21.86 6.95 16.14
CA SER A 346 -22.55 5.68 16.09
C SER A 346 -23.53 5.50 17.26
N TYR A 347 -24.67 4.96 16.93
CA TYR A 347 -25.72 4.55 17.87
C TYR A 347 -25.95 3.05 17.75
N SER A 348 -26.15 2.39 18.88
CA SER A 348 -26.59 1.00 18.95
C SER A 348 -27.75 0.88 19.94
N THR A 349 -28.83 0.26 19.50
CA THR A 349 -30.03 0.05 20.29
C THR A 349 -30.33 -1.45 20.35
N TYR A 350 -30.54 -1.96 21.56
CA TYR A 350 -30.95 -3.34 21.81
C TYR A 350 -32.46 -3.40 21.97
N LEU A 351 -33.09 -4.33 21.26
CA LEU A 351 -34.54 -4.49 21.14
C LEU A 351 -34.92 -5.95 21.37
N ASP A 352 -36.15 -6.18 21.74
CA ASP A 352 -36.75 -7.53 21.82
C ASP A 352 -35.89 -8.52 22.64
N ILE A 353 -35.42 -8.07 23.81
CA ILE A 353 -34.62 -8.90 24.71
C ILE A 353 -35.55 -9.87 25.40
N LEU A 354 -35.36 -11.16 25.14
CA LEU A 354 -36.22 -12.25 25.62
C LEU A 354 -35.41 -13.31 26.38
N PRO A 355 -35.97 -14.04 27.37
CA PRO A 355 -37.36 -13.90 27.86
C PRO A 355 -37.53 -12.64 28.74
N ASP A 356 -38.73 -12.07 28.73
CA ASP A 356 -39.03 -10.82 29.44
C ASP A 356 -38.79 -10.93 30.95
N GLU A 357 -39.00 -12.10 31.54
CA GLU A 357 -38.81 -12.37 32.98
C GLU A 357 -37.32 -12.24 33.42
N ARG A 358 -36.39 -12.40 32.47
CA ARG A 358 -34.93 -12.30 32.70
C ARG A 358 -34.32 -11.07 32.06
N LYS A 359 -35.13 -10.16 31.55
CA LYS A 359 -34.66 -9.02 30.75
C LYS A 359 -33.60 -8.17 31.48
N ASP A 360 -33.87 -7.77 32.73
CA ASP A 360 -32.97 -6.94 33.51
C ASP A 360 -31.65 -7.69 33.84
N GLU A 361 -31.75 -8.98 34.14
CA GLU A 361 -30.62 -9.87 34.34
C GLU A 361 -29.77 -9.99 33.07
N LEU A 362 -30.40 -10.19 31.91
CA LEU A 362 -29.72 -10.30 30.62
C LEU A 362 -29.05 -8.99 30.23
N ILE A 363 -29.69 -7.85 30.46
CA ILE A 363 -29.10 -6.54 30.21
C ILE A 363 -27.81 -6.37 31.04
N GLU A 364 -27.83 -6.69 32.32
CA GLU A 364 -26.68 -6.58 33.20
C GLU A 364 -25.56 -7.57 32.83
N ASN A 365 -25.89 -8.85 32.66
CA ASN A 365 -24.91 -9.91 32.42
C ASN A 365 -24.25 -9.81 31.04
N LEU A 366 -25.03 -9.47 30.00
CA LEU A 366 -24.56 -9.38 28.62
C LEU A 366 -24.19 -7.95 28.22
N LYS A 367 -24.34 -6.97 29.14
CA LYS A 367 -24.06 -5.53 28.89
C LYS A 367 -24.83 -4.98 27.67
N LEU A 368 -26.12 -5.32 27.57
CA LEU A 368 -27.01 -4.91 26.46
C LEU A 368 -27.56 -3.49 26.67
N TYR A 369 -26.66 -2.53 26.92
CA TYR A 369 -27.01 -1.12 27.07
C TYR A 369 -27.05 -0.41 25.72
N ASN A 370 -28.08 0.41 25.50
CA ASN A 370 -28.09 1.33 24.37
C ASN A 370 -26.91 2.30 24.50
N TYR A 371 -26.22 2.58 23.42
CA TYR A 371 -25.09 3.50 23.47
C TYR A 371 -25.01 4.45 22.28
N HIS A 372 -24.39 5.59 22.53
CA HIS A 372 -23.96 6.57 21.54
C HIS A 372 -22.45 6.80 21.73
N SER A 373 -21.70 6.72 20.63
CA SER A 373 -20.28 6.99 20.60
C SER A 373 -19.96 8.11 19.61
N ASP A 374 -19.38 9.22 20.08
CA ASP A 374 -18.86 10.33 19.27
C ASP A 374 -17.33 10.36 19.37
N GLY A 375 -16.68 9.94 18.29
CA GLY A 375 -15.23 9.80 18.20
C GLY A 375 -14.60 10.80 17.24
N LYS A 376 -13.50 11.43 17.68
CA LYS A 376 -12.66 12.31 16.86
C LYS A 376 -11.21 11.89 17.01
N THR A 377 -10.59 11.51 15.91
CA THR A 377 -9.17 11.19 15.89
C THR A 377 -8.43 12.04 14.88
N ASN A 378 -7.18 12.31 15.12
CA ASN A 378 -6.32 12.95 14.13
C ASN A 378 -4.89 12.42 14.24
N THR A 379 -4.33 12.04 13.10
CA THR A 379 -2.90 11.75 12.95
C THR A 379 -2.27 12.86 12.12
N MET A 380 -1.25 13.52 12.67
CA MET A 380 -0.41 14.49 11.96
C MET A 380 1.02 13.99 11.95
N GLU A 381 1.62 13.93 10.76
CA GLU A 381 3.01 13.52 10.57
C GLU A 381 3.77 14.56 9.75
N GLN A 382 4.96 14.93 10.23
CA GLN A 382 5.92 15.76 9.52
C GLN A 382 7.21 14.98 9.32
N THR A 383 7.75 15.00 8.11
CA THR A 383 8.99 14.29 7.76
C THR A 383 9.96 15.27 7.12
N PHE A 384 11.18 15.31 7.65
CA PHE A 384 12.32 15.99 7.08
C PHE A 384 13.36 14.95 6.66
N GLN A 385 13.83 15.02 5.42
CA GLN A 385 14.79 14.04 4.91
C GLN A 385 15.83 14.73 4.03
N VAL A 386 17.08 14.31 4.21
CA VAL A 386 18.22 14.71 3.37
C VAL A 386 18.88 13.45 2.85
N ASP A 387 18.92 13.30 1.53
CA ASP A 387 19.58 12.20 0.83
C ASP A 387 20.77 12.71 0.03
N TYR A 388 21.87 11.98 0.08
CA TYR A 388 23.02 12.23 -0.75
C TYR A 388 23.47 10.95 -1.44
N THR A 389 23.59 11.01 -2.75
CA THR A 389 24.09 9.91 -3.59
C THR A 389 25.32 10.38 -4.32
N THR A 390 26.41 9.62 -4.27
CA THR A 390 27.63 9.93 -5.00
C THR A 390 28.29 8.68 -5.59
N PRO A 391 28.51 8.64 -6.91
CA PRO A 391 29.36 7.63 -7.52
C PRO A 391 30.83 7.94 -7.24
N ILE A 392 31.59 6.88 -6.99
CA ILE A 392 33.05 6.91 -6.82
C ILE A 392 33.63 6.03 -7.93
N GLY A 393 34.27 6.68 -8.92
CA GLY A 393 34.68 5.99 -10.14
C GLY A 393 33.50 5.46 -10.94
N LYS A 394 33.69 4.31 -11.62
CA LYS A 394 32.65 3.69 -12.48
C LYS A 394 31.93 2.52 -11.79
N LEU A 395 32.49 2.01 -10.71
CA LEU A 395 32.04 0.76 -10.09
C LEU A 395 31.27 0.97 -8.78
N HIS A 396 31.50 2.08 -8.09
CA HIS A 396 31.07 2.28 -6.72
C HIS A 396 30.04 3.41 -6.64
N THR A 397 29.01 3.25 -5.83
CA THR A 397 28.07 4.32 -5.48
C THR A 397 27.84 4.27 -3.98
N ILE A 398 27.90 5.43 -3.32
CA ILE A 398 27.52 5.61 -1.92
C ILE A 398 26.21 6.36 -1.87
N GLU A 399 25.28 5.88 -1.06
CA GLU A 399 24.02 6.51 -0.72
C GLU A 399 23.99 6.71 0.80
N THR A 400 23.73 7.92 1.26
CA THR A 400 23.62 8.23 2.70
C THR A 400 22.54 9.26 2.94
N GLY A 401 22.02 9.29 4.12
CA GLY A 401 21.02 10.30 4.47
C GLY A 401 20.63 10.27 5.94
N VAL A 402 19.89 11.29 6.30
CA VAL A 402 19.26 11.45 7.60
C VAL A 402 17.77 11.75 7.40
N LYS A 403 16.96 11.24 8.31
CA LYS A 403 15.51 11.43 8.29
C LYS A 403 15.00 11.65 9.71
N TYR A 404 14.15 12.64 9.86
CA TYR A 404 13.43 12.91 11.09
C TYR A 404 11.93 12.89 10.83
N ILE A 405 11.20 12.11 11.61
CA ILE A 405 9.74 12.02 11.57
C ILE A 405 9.21 12.49 12.93
N PHE A 406 8.32 13.45 12.88
CA PHE A 406 7.50 13.86 14.00
C PHE A 406 6.07 13.43 13.73
N ARG A 407 5.49 12.58 14.61
CA ARG A 407 4.12 12.10 14.50
C ARG A 407 3.35 12.44 15.78
N ARG A 408 2.19 13.02 15.61
CA ARG A 408 1.24 13.29 16.69
C ARG A 408 -0.07 12.60 16.35
N ASN A 409 -0.48 11.68 17.21
CA ASN A 409 -1.82 11.09 17.18
C ASN A 409 -2.62 11.65 18.36
N SER A 410 -3.88 11.96 18.13
CA SER A 410 -4.85 12.35 19.16
C SER A 410 -6.15 11.60 18.95
N SER A 411 -6.78 11.21 20.04
CA SER A 411 -8.10 10.60 20.04
C SER A 411 -8.91 11.27 21.13
N ASP A 412 -10.14 11.65 20.81
CA ASP A 412 -11.18 12.12 21.72
C ASP A 412 -12.43 11.31 21.37
N ASN A 413 -12.73 10.29 22.15
CA ASN A 413 -13.88 9.42 21.97
C ASN A 413 -14.77 9.53 23.20
N LYS A 414 -15.99 10.04 23.02
CA LYS A 414 -16.99 10.19 24.07
C LYS A 414 -18.01 9.08 23.93
N PHE A 415 -18.19 8.37 25.00
CA PHE A 415 -19.11 7.25 25.07
C PHE A 415 -20.25 7.58 26.03
N TYR A 416 -21.48 7.36 25.59
CA TYR A 416 -22.69 7.59 26.35
C TYR A 416 -23.49 6.31 26.39
N GLU A 417 -24.02 5.96 27.55
CA GLU A 417 -24.87 4.79 27.76
C GLU A 417 -26.23 5.22 28.27
N ALA A 418 -27.24 4.50 27.84
CA ALA A 418 -28.59 4.60 28.36
C ALA A 418 -28.92 3.28 29.12
N ALA A 419 -29.51 3.40 30.29
CA ALA A 419 -30.01 2.25 31.04
C ALA A 419 -31.02 1.46 30.18
N GLY A 420 -31.10 0.16 30.38
CA GLY A 420 -31.80 -0.79 29.51
C GLY A 420 -33.21 -0.35 29.08
N GLY A 421 -33.38 -0.17 27.78
CA GLY A 421 -34.61 0.28 27.15
C GLY A 421 -34.87 1.80 27.22
N SER A 422 -34.02 2.61 27.88
CA SER A 422 -34.09 4.06 27.92
C SER A 422 -33.31 4.69 26.75
N ASN A 423 -33.69 5.91 26.40
CA ASN A 423 -32.91 6.78 25.48
C ASN A 423 -32.26 7.94 26.22
N ASP A 424 -32.19 7.91 27.56
CA ASP A 424 -31.50 8.88 28.38
C ASP A 424 -30.01 8.55 28.46
N TYR A 425 -29.27 9.00 27.48
CA TYR A 425 -27.84 8.75 27.34
C TYR A 425 -27.04 9.55 28.37
N ALA A 426 -26.41 8.88 29.31
CA ALA A 426 -25.47 9.44 30.27
C ALA A 426 -24.01 9.25 29.81
N TYR A 427 -23.19 10.27 30.02
CA TYR A 427 -21.75 10.17 29.71
C TYR A 427 -21.09 9.10 30.60
N ASN A 428 -20.36 8.18 29.97
CA ASN A 428 -19.59 7.16 30.65
C ASN A 428 -18.10 7.44 30.49
N GLU A 429 -17.44 7.90 31.57
CA GLU A 429 -16.03 8.28 31.56
C GLU A 429 -15.13 7.06 31.38
N ASP A 430 -15.47 5.92 31.99
CA ASP A 430 -14.66 4.69 31.94
C ASP A 430 -14.60 4.07 30.56
N ARG A 431 -15.61 4.31 29.72
CA ARG A 431 -15.66 3.87 28.30
C ARG A 431 -15.26 4.95 27.33
N SER A 432 -15.04 6.17 27.80
CA SER A 432 -14.54 7.30 27.01
C SER A 432 -13.03 7.32 27.01
N SER A 433 -12.42 7.92 25.99
CA SER A 433 -10.96 8.06 25.96
C SER A 433 -10.53 9.35 25.26
N ASP A 434 -9.70 10.15 25.92
CA ASP A 434 -8.95 11.25 25.31
C ASP A 434 -7.47 11.05 25.61
N TYR A 435 -6.67 10.90 24.54
CA TYR A 435 -5.22 10.77 24.69
C TYR A 435 -4.46 11.47 23.56
N ARG A 436 -3.20 11.78 23.84
CA ARG A 436 -2.22 12.34 22.89
C ARG A 436 -0.97 11.47 22.87
N HIS A 437 -0.57 11.05 21.70
CA HIS A 437 0.61 10.23 21.46
C HIS A 437 1.58 10.97 20.53
N LEU A 438 2.78 11.23 21.01
CA LEU A 438 3.86 11.89 20.29
C LEU A 438 4.98 10.91 20.00
N ASN A 439 5.40 10.84 18.72
CA ASN A 439 6.53 10.05 18.26
C ASN A 439 7.56 10.93 17.58
N HIS A 440 8.81 10.80 18.03
CA HIS A 440 9.98 11.36 17.39
C HIS A 440 10.85 10.21 16.88
N ILE A 441 11.07 10.11 15.59
CA ILE A 441 11.89 9.04 14.99
C ILE A 441 13.04 9.72 14.24
N LEU A 442 14.25 9.54 14.76
CA LEU A 442 15.47 10.00 14.11
C LEU A 442 16.18 8.82 13.47
N SER A 443 16.53 8.94 12.20
CA SER A 443 17.17 7.86 11.45
C SER A 443 18.40 8.39 10.71
N ALA A 444 19.46 7.58 10.69
CA ALA A 444 20.62 7.77 9.83
C ALA A 444 20.89 6.48 9.06
N TYR A 445 21.28 6.58 7.81
CA TYR A 445 21.52 5.41 6.97
C TYR A 445 22.66 5.62 5.99
N ALA A 446 23.31 4.51 5.65
CA ALA A 446 24.32 4.42 4.63
C ALA A 446 24.12 3.15 3.79
N GLY A 447 24.27 3.28 2.50
CA GLY A 447 24.25 2.20 1.53
C GLY A 447 25.45 2.32 0.59
N TYR A 448 25.94 1.19 0.17
CA TYR A 448 27.01 1.09 -0.79
C TYR A 448 26.60 0.18 -1.94
N THR A 449 26.93 0.53 -3.17
CA THR A 449 26.67 -0.30 -4.34
C THR A 449 27.97 -0.49 -5.12
N LEU A 450 28.37 -1.75 -5.27
CA LEU A 450 29.41 -2.19 -6.17
C LEU A 450 28.76 -2.78 -7.42
N ARG A 451 29.13 -2.26 -8.61
CA ARG A 451 28.77 -2.84 -9.91
C ARG A 451 30.03 -3.25 -10.63
N TYR A 452 30.31 -4.55 -10.65
CA TYR A 452 31.49 -5.11 -11.33
C TYR A 452 31.05 -6.11 -12.40
N LYS A 453 31.24 -5.73 -13.67
CA LYS A 453 30.72 -6.50 -14.82
C LYS A 453 29.23 -6.80 -14.65
N ASP A 454 28.87 -8.07 -14.61
CA ASP A 454 27.50 -8.55 -14.46
C ASP A 454 27.04 -8.71 -13.00
N PHE A 455 27.95 -8.48 -12.06
CA PHE A 455 27.69 -8.63 -10.63
C PHE A 455 27.38 -7.27 -9.97
N THR A 456 26.36 -7.26 -9.10
CA THR A 456 26.03 -6.13 -8.25
C THR A 456 25.95 -6.57 -6.79
N PHE A 457 26.61 -5.84 -5.90
CA PHE A 457 26.56 -6.02 -4.45
C PHE A 457 26.10 -4.73 -3.80
N LYS A 458 25.03 -4.80 -2.98
CA LYS A 458 24.42 -3.61 -2.36
C LYS A 458 24.11 -3.86 -0.87
N PRO A 459 25.10 -3.68 0.03
CA PRO A 459 24.85 -3.65 1.48
C PRO A 459 24.30 -2.27 1.89
N GLY A 460 23.52 -2.28 2.95
CA GLY A 460 22.98 -1.09 3.58
C GLY A 460 22.78 -1.26 5.06
N LEU A 461 22.91 -0.19 5.81
CA LEU A 461 22.71 -0.15 7.25
C LEU A 461 21.92 1.11 7.60
N ARG A 462 20.91 0.93 8.47
CA ARG A 462 20.11 2.03 9.00
C ARG A 462 20.03 1.91 10.51
N TYR A 463 20.21 3.02 11.19
CA TYR A 463 19.95 3.16 12.62
C TYR A 463 18.72 4.04 12.82
N GLU A 464 17.81 3.63 13.69
CA GLU A 464 16.64 4.40 14.08
C GLU A 464 16.56 4.52 15.61
N GLN A 465 16.39 5.76 16.07
CA GLN A 465 16.05 6.10 17.45
C GLN A 465 14.62 6.61 17.48
N THR A 466 13.76 5.94 18.22
CA THR A 466 12.35 6.32 18.41
C THR A 466 12.11 6.70 19.85
N ILE A 467 11.49 7.85 20.08
CA ILE A 467 11.07 8.34 21.39
C ILE A 467 9.55 8.53 21.32
N GLN A 468 8.84 7.82 22.18
CA GLN A 468 7.38 7.90 22.29
C GLN A 468 6.99 8.50 23.63
N ARG A 469 5.97 9.35 23.61
CA ARG A 469 5.32 9.92 24.79
C ARG A 469 3.81 9.84 24.65
N VAL A 470 3.15 9.23 25.59
CA VAL A 470 1.70 9.13 25.64
C VAL A 470 1.19 9.88 26.86
N LYS A 471 0.17 10.70 26.64
CA LYS A 471 -0.55 11.41 27.70
C LYS A 471 -2.03 11.08 27.56
N TYR A 472 -2.58 10.46 28.59
CA TYR A 472 -4.01 10.24 28.77
C TYR A 472 -4.62 11.45 29.50
N ILE A 473 -5.82 11.85 29.09
CA ILE A 473 -6.58 12.98 29.64
C ILE A 473 -7.88 12.45 30.26
N VAL A 474 -8.53 11.51 29.58
CA VAL A 474 -9.77 10.85 30.02
C VAL A 474 -9.69 9.37 29.66
N GLY A 475 -10.28 8.52 30.51
CA GLY A 475 -10.47 7.09 30.29
C GLY A 475 -9.30 6.22 30.74
N PRO A 476 -9.40 4.90 30.47
CA PRO A 476 -8.47 3.90 30.97
C PRO A 476 -7.10 4.03 30.29
N GLY A 477 -6.13 4.54 31.03
CA GLY A 477 -4.77 4.67 30.56
C GLY A 477 -3.91 5.55 31.46
N GLU A 478 -2.62 5.27 31.46
CA GLU A 478 -1.63 6.03 32.20
C GLU A 478 -0.64 6.74 31.27
N ASN A 479 -0.06 7.83 31.79
CA ASN A 479 0.98 8.54 31.08
C ASN A 479 2.27 7.73 31.08
N PHE A 480 2.85 7.47 29.92
CA PHE A 480 4.11 6.77 29.81
C PHE A 480 5.01 7.31 28.71
N HIS A 481 6.26 6.94 28.76
CA HIS A 481 7.24 7.19 27.71
C HIS A 481 8.10 5.95 27.47
N THR A 482 8.49 5.75 26.23
CA THR A 482 9.37 4.64 25.88
C THR A 482 10.32 5.01 24.75
N ASN A 483 11.44 4.31 24.67
CA ASN A 483 12.50 4.54 23.69
C ASN A 483 12.89 3.23 23.01
N PHE A 484 13.06 3.27 21.70
CA PHE A 484 13.55 2.12 20.94
C PHE A 484 14.78 2.54 20.14
N SER A 485 15.77 1.67 20.10
CA SER A 485 16.98 1.82 19.30
C SER A 485 17.13 0.58 18.42
N ASP A 486 17.04 0.76 17.11
CA ASP A 486 17.03 -0.34 16.16
C ASP A 486 18.12 -0.16 15.10
N LEU A 487 18.91 -1.21 14.89
CA LEU A 487 19.87 -1.31 13.80
C LEU A 487 19.33 -2.27 12.74
N VAL A 488 19.17 -1.77 11.53
CA VAL A 488 18.43 -2.45 10.44
C VAL A 488 19.36 -2.68 9.26
N PRO A 489 19.99 -3.87 9.15
CA PRO A 489 20.82 -4.24 8.02
C PRO A 489 20.01 -4.70 6.81
N SER A 490 20.58 -4.53 5.63
CA SER A 490 20.10 -5.07 4.37
C SER A 490 21.26 -5.42 3.45
N VAL A 491 21.12 -6.48 2.64
CA VAL A 491 22.09 -6.84 1.61
C VAL A 491 21.35 -7.32 0.38
N SER A 492 21.76 -6.85 -0.80
CA SER A 492 21.24 -7.36 -2.07
C SER A 492 22.40 -7.73 -2.98
N LEU A 493 22.29 -8.91 -3.57
CA LEU A 493 23.22 -9.47 -4.55
C LEU A 493 22.47 -9.66 -5.87
N GLY A 494 23.08 -9.30 -6.97
CA GLY A 494 22.51 -9.51 -8.30
C GLY A 494 23.58 -9.96 -9.27
N MET A 495 23.23 -10.90 -10.15
CA MET A 495 24.11 -11.39 -11.22
C MET A 495 23.31 -11.51 -12.51
N LYS A 496 23.76 -10.80 -13.54
CA LYS A 496 23.21 -10.94 -14.90
C LYS A 496 23.82 -12.17 -15.56
N ILE A 497 22.99 -12.97 -16.21
CA ILE A 497 23.37 -14.15 -16.98
C ILE A 497 23.01 -13.86 -18.45
N GLY A 498 24.00 -13.46 -19.22
CA GLY A 498 23.78 -13.01 -20.60
C GLY A 498 22.94 -11.71 -20.66
N LYS A 499 22.08 -11.60 -21.70
CA LYS A 499 21.34 -10.34 -21.98
C LYS A 499 19.94 -10.29 -21.34
N THR A 500 19.37 -11.42 -20.96
CA THR A 500 17.94 -11.55 -20.64
C THR A 500 17.66 -12.20 -19.30
N GLN A 501 18.67 -12.71 -18.63
CA GLN A 501 18.52 -13.47 -17.39
C GLN A 501 19.21 -12.78 -16.24
N ASN A 502 18.66 -12.96 -15.03
CA ASN A 502 19.18 -12.37 -13.81
C ASN A 502 18.89 -13.32 -12.64
N ILE A 503 19.88 -13.51 -11.79
CA ILE A 503 19.72 -14.13 -10.47
C ILE A 503 19.98 -13.05 -9.43
N ARG A 504 19.13 -12.99 -8.42
CA ARG A 504 19.34 -12.13 -7.26
C ARG A 504 19.15 -12.91 -5.98
N ALA A 505 19.84 -12.47 -4.93
CA ALA A 505 19.63 -12.89 -3.56
C ALA A 505 19.56 -11.65 -2.67
N GLY A 506 18.71 -11.69 -1.68
CA GLY A 506 18.50 -10.58 -0.77
C GLY A 506 18.38 -11.04 0.67
N TYR A 507 18.84 -10.19 1.57
CA TYR A 507 18.52 -10.25 2.98
C TYR A 507 18.09 -8.86 3.44
N ASN A 508 16.99 -8.79 4.18
CA ASN A 508 16.59 -7.55 4.84
C ASN A 508 16.00 -7.86 6.22
N MET A 509 16.26 -6.99 7.14
CA MET A 509 15.59 -6.93 8.43
C MET A 509 14.56 -5.79 8.41
N ARG A 510 13.41 -6.01 9.04
CA ARG A 510 12.36 -5.02 9.23
C ARG A 510 11.91 -5.04 10.68
N ILE A 511 11.40 -3.91 11.14
CA ILE A 511 10.91 -3.77 12.50
C ILE A 511 9.41 -3.42 12.51
N TRP A 512 8.73 -3.88 13.55
CA TRP A 512 7.40 -3.43 13.90
C TRP A 512 7.42 -2.97 15.37
N ARG A 513 6.96 -1.73 15.60
CA ARG A 513 6.97 -1.12 16.91
C ARG A 513 5.69 -1.45 17.66
N PRO A 514 5.74 -1.73 18.97
CA PRO A 514 4.54 -1.95 19.74
C PRO A 514 3.65 -0.70 19.70
N GLY A 515 2.35 -0.93 19.56
CA GLY A 515 1.32 0.10 19.60
C GLY A 515 1.08 0.59 21.05
N ILE A 516 0.37 1.72 21.19
CA ILE A 516 0.08 2.29 22.51
C ILE A 516 -0.68 1.33 23.42
N TRP A 517 -1.55 0.48 22.86
CA TRP A 517 -2.32 -0.52 23.61
C TRP A 517 -1.46 -1.65 24.17
N ASN A 518 -0.39 -2.01 23.46
CA ASN A 518 0.57 -3.00 23.97
C ASN A 518 1.43 -2.44 25.09
N LEU A 519 1.65 -1.12 25.09
CA LEU A 519 2.57 -0.41 25.98
C LEU A 519 1.89 0.25 27.19
N ASN A 520 0.56 0.44 27.15
CA ASN A 520 -0.20 1.14 28.18
C ASN A 520 -0.08 0.42 29.54
N PRO A 521 0.60 0.99 30.55
CA PRO A 521 0.80 0.33 31.83
C PRO A 521 -0.44 0.34 32.73
N TYR A 522 -1.55 0.92 32.27
CA TYR A 522 -2.81 0.94 33.00
C TYR A 522 -3.24 -0.48 33.39
N PHE A 523 -3.50 -0.66 34.67
CA PHE A 523 -4.01 -1.91 35.23
C PHE A 523 -5.54 -1.89 35.12
N ASP A 524 -6.08 -2.57 34.13
CA ASP A 524 -7.51 -2.65 33.87
C ASP A 524 -8.11 -3.82 34.66
N ASP A 525 -8.76 -3.48 35.76
CA ASP A 525 -9.45 -4.36 36.69
C ASP A 525 -10.98 -4.11 36.70
N GLN A 526 -11.52 -3.45 35.69
CA GLN A 526 -12.97 -3.21 35.56
C GLN A 526 -13.76 -4.52 35.66
N ASN A 527 -13.19 -5.62 35.21
CA ASN A 527 -13.65 -6.96 35.54
C ASN A 527 -12.57 -7.65 36.39
N PRO A 528 -12.80 -7.82 37.70
CA PRO A 528 -11.79 -8.35 38.60
C PRO A 528 -11.37 -9.80 38.27
N MET A 529 -12.17 -10.54 37.49
CA MET A 529 -11.82 -11.88 37.01
C MET A 529 -11.07 -11.88 35.67
N PHE A 530 -11.00 -10.77 34.97
CA PHE A 530 -10.32 -10.61 33.68
C PHE A 530 -9.51 -9.31 33.66
N ILE A 531 -8.33 -9.39 34.19
CA ILE A 531 -7.44 -8.24 34.37
C ILE A 531 -6.48 -8.13 33.19
N SER A 532 -6.24 -6.92 32.71
CA SER A 532 -5.26 -6.69 31.65
C SER A 532 -4.36 -5.49 31.91
N GLN A 533 -3.12 -5.58 31.47
CA GLN A 533 -2.13 -4.52 31.56
C GLN A 533 -1.17 -4.58 30.37
N GLY A 534 -0.88 -3.44 29.75
CA GLY A 534 0.16 -3.37 28.73
C GLY A 534 1.56 -3.43 29.36
N ASN A 535 2.58 -3.65 28.52
CA ASN A 535 3.96 -3.77 28.94
C ASN A 535 4.83 -2.67 28.28
N PRO A 536 5.23 -1.61 29.03
CA PRO A 536 6.05 -0.53 28.48
C PRO A 536 7.48 -0.95 28.14
N ASP A 537 7.95 -2.12 28.60
CA ASP A 537 9.29 -2.65 28.36
C ASP A 537 9.41 -3.45 27.04
N LEU A 538 8.32 -3.56 26.28
CA LEU A 538 8.34 -4.22 24.99
C LEU A 538 9.37 -3.58 24.04
N LYS A 539 10.00 -4.44 23.24
CA LYS A 539 10.94 -4.06 22.18
C LYS A 539 10.28 -4.14 20.82
N SER A 540 10.85 -3.42 19.85
CA SER A 540 10.44 -3.60 18.46
C SER A 540 10.57 -5.06 18.02
N GLU A 541 9.55 -5.60 17.37
CA GLU A 541 9.67 -6.89 16.69
C GLU A 541 10.67 -6.79 15.54
N LYS A 542 11.44 -7.86 15.32
CA LYS A 542 12.44 -7.95 14.26
C LYS A 542 12.10 -9.09 13.33
N SER A 543 11.73 -8.75 12.11
CA SER A 543 11.45 -9.70 11.05
C SER A 543 12.62 -9.78 10.08
N HIS A 544 13.16 -10.95 9.92
CA HIS A 544 14.25 -11.28 9.01
C HIS A 544 13.69 -11.94 7.76
N ALA A 545 14.15 -11.54 6.58
CA ALA A 545 13.73 -12.13 5.33
C ALA A 545 14.92 -12.38 4.41
N PHE A 546 14.97 -13.58 3.84
CA PHE A 546 15.88 -14.01 2.81
C PHE A 546 15.10 -14.30 1.56
N ASP A 547 15.57 -13.83 0.42
CA ASP A 547 14.97 -14.13 -0.87
C ASP A 547 16.02 -14.51 -1.91
N VAL A 548 15.66 -15.45 -2.78
CA VAL A 548 16.41 -15.81 -3.97
C VAL A 548 15.46 -15.83 -5.15
N ALA A 549 15.81 -15.15 -6.23
CA ALA A 549 14.96 -15.07 -7.39
C ALA A 549 15.76 -15.27 -8.69
N TYR A 550 15.15 -16.00 -9.60
CA TYR A 550 15.60 -16.11 -10.99
C TYR A 550 14.58 -15.40 -11.90
N SER A 551 15.09 -14.62 -12.81
CA SER A 551 14.28 -13.90 -13.79
C SER A 551 14.84 -14.05 -15.18
N SER A 552 13.97 -14.29 -16.16
CA SER A 552 14.32 -14.32 -17.57
C SER A 552 13.30 -13.51 -18.37
N PHE A 553 13.78 -12.54 -19.14
CA PHE A 553 12.92 -11.62 -19.89
C PHE A 553 13.31 -11.59 -21.36
N SER A 554 12.39 -11.97 -22.22
CA SER A 554 12.51 -11.91 -23.67
C SER A 554 11.24 -11.31 -24.28
N ALA A 555 11.25 -10.96 -25.54
CA ALA A 555 10.06 -10.47 -26.24
C ALA A 555 8.92 -11.48 -26.24
N LYS A 556 9.25 -12.78 -26.22
CA LYS A 556 8.27 -13.87 -26.32
C LYS A 556 7.87 -14.46 -24.95
N PHE A 557 8.80 -14.51 -24.01
CA PHE A 557 8.61 -15.22 -22.75
C PHE A 557 9.27 -14.49 -21.60
N ASN A 558 8.49 -14.20 -20.55
CA ASN A 558 8.96 -13.59 -19.33
C ASN A 558 8.60 -14.48 -18.15
N VAL A 559 9.58 -14.81 -17.35
CA VAL A 559 9.41 -15.62 -16.15
C VAL A 559 10.16 -14.98 -14.98
N ASN A 560 9.55 -15.02 -13.81
CA ASN A 560 10.19 -14.74 -12.54
C ASN A 560 9.78 -15.84 -11.55
N VAL A 561 10.75 -16.50 -10.96
CA VAL A 561 10.56 -17.47 -9.87
C VAL A 561 11.31 -16.94 -8.66
N SER A 562 10.65 -16.83 -7.51
CA SER A 562 11.31 -16.40 -6.29
C SER A 562 10.93 -17.28 -5.11
N LEU A 563 11.94 -17.69 -4.36
CA LEU A 563 11.81 -18.33 -3.06
C LEU A 563 12.12 -17.32 -1.98
N ARG A 564 11.23 -17.20 -1.00
CA ARG A 564 11.41 -16.33 0.16
C ARG A 564 11.21 -17.12 1.44
N HIS A 565 12.13 -16.92 2.37
CA HIS A 565 11.99 -17.38 3.75
C HIS A 565 12.01 -16.18 4.68
N SER A 566 11.01 -16.02 5.53
CA SER A 566 10.96 -14.96 6.55
C SER A 566 10.65 -15.56 7.92
N PHE A 567 11.27 -14.98 8.95
CA PHE A 567 11.01 -15.38 10.32
C PHE A 567 11.07 -14.18 11.29
N ASN A 568 10.32 -14.31 12.37
CA ASN A 568 10.33 -13.45 13.52
C ASN A 568 10.41 -14.35 14.77
N ASN A 569 11.33 -14.05 15.69
CA ASN A 569 11.53 -14.81 16.93
C ASN A 569 11.20 -13.99 18.20
N ASN A 570 10.78 -12.75 18.05
CA ASN A 570 10.43 -11.84 19.13
C ASN A 570 9.09 -11.11 18.82
N GLY A 571 8.13 -11.82 18.25
CA GLY A 571 6.77 -11.30 18.02
C GLY A 571 6.13 -10.91 19.34
N ILE A 572 5.40 -9.80 19.35
CA ILE A 572 4.63 -9.36 20.50
C ILE A 572 3.37 -10.21 20.58
N GLU A 573 3.24 -10.93 21.68
CA GLU A 573 2.08 -11.78 21.95
C GLU A 573 1.44 -11.45 23.28
N ARG A 574 0.12 -11.64 23.34
CA ARG A 574 -0.63 -11.58 24.60
C ARG A 574 -0.33 -12.85 25.41
N ILE A 575 0.07 -12.66 26.64
CA ILE A 575 0.26 -13.72 27.64
C ILE A 575 -0.88 -13.63 28.63
N SER A 576 -1.50 -14.77 28.92
CA SER A 576 -2.54 -14.85 29.95
C SER A 576 -2.16 -15.95 30.95
N ARG A 577 -2.31 -15.66 32.22
CA ARG A 577 -2.10 -16.62 33.31
C ARG A 577 -3.19 -16.51 34.36
N LEU A 578 -3.53 -17.62 34.95
CA LEU A 578 -4.45 -17.67 36.09
C LEU A 578 -3.73 -17.25 37.36
N ILE A 579 -4.36 -16.43 38.20
CA ILE A 579 -3.88 -16.11 39.55
C ILE A 579 -4.25 -17.28 40.47
N THR A 580 -3.21 -17.96 41.01
CA THR A 580 -3.39 -19.17 41.83
C THR A 580 -3.17 -18.93 43.32
N ALA A 581 -2.59 -17.79 43.70
CA ALA A 581 -2.33 -17.43 45.12
C ALA A 581 -3.63 -17.24 45.88
N GLU A 582 -3.79 -17.85 47.04
CA GLU A 582 -4.99 -17.80 47.89
C GLU A 582 -5.35 -16.37 48.30
N ASP A 583 -4.34 -15.55 48.61
CA ASP A 583 -4.51 -14.12 49.03
C ASP A 583 -4.57 -13.18 47.76
N GLY A 584 -4.60 -13.73 46.57
CA GLY A 584 -4.44 -12.95 45.34
C GLY A 584 -2.97 -12.57 45.06
N GLU A 585 -2.75 -11.74 44.07
CA GLU A 585 -1.42 -11.25 43.68
C GLU A 585 -1.41 -9.71 43.65
N ASP A 586 -0.45 -9.12 44.38
CA ASP A 586 -0.26 -7.67 44.45
C ASP A 586 0.66 -7.21 43.31
N PHE A 587 0.15 -6.39 42.39
CA PHE A 587 0.86 -5.77 41.28
C PHE A 587 1.45 -4.39 41.63
N GLY A 588 1.33 -3.97 42.89
CA GLY A 588 1.75 -2.66 43.36
C GLY A 588 0.71 -1.56 43.17
N GLY A 589 0.91 -0.41 43.83
CA GLY A 589 -0.02 0.72 43.69
C GLY A 589 -1.42 0.51 44.28
N GLY A 590 -1.65 -0.59 44.98
CA GLY A 590 -2.97 -0.97 45.52
C GLY A 590 -3.77 -1.88 44.57
N HIS A 591 -3.18 -2.33 43.49
CA HIS A 591 -3.81 -3.22 42.48
C HIS A 591 -3.60 -4.68 42.89
N ILE A 592 -4.67 -5.32 43.35
CA ILE A 592 -4.66 -6.73 43.75
C ILE A 592 -5.54 -7.54 42.79
N ALA A 593 -4.96 -8.54 42.15
CA ALA A 593 -5.72 -9.51 41.35
C ALA A 593 -6.18 -10.67 42.26
N PRO A 594 -7.49 -10.95 42.38
CA PRO A 594 -7.96 -12.02 43.22
C PRO A 594 -7.62 -13.40 42.68
N GLN A 595 -7.62 -14.41 43.57
CA GLN A 595 -7.49 -15.82 43.15
C GLN A 595 -8.55 -16.19 42.11
N GLY A 596 -8.16 -16.92 41.08
CA GLY A 596 -9.00 -17.32 39.99
C GLY A 596 -9.13 -16.28 38.87
N ALA A 597 -8.60 -15.07 39.03
CA ALA A 597 -8.56 -14.06 37.99
C ALA A 597 -7.62 -14.46 36.84
N LEU A 598 -7.99 -14.15 35.60
CA LEU A 598 -7.13 -14.27 34.44
C LEU A 598 -6.39 -12.94 34.23
N TYR A 599 -5.10 -12.89 34.54
CA TYR A 599 -4.25 -11.75 34.24
C TYR A 599 -3.62 -11.87 32.86
N SER A 600 -3.70 -10.83 32.06
CA SER A 600 -3.17 -10.76 30.70
C SER A 600 -2.23 -9.58 30.51
N THR A 601 -1.11 -9.81 29.86
CA THR A 601 -0.14 -8.78 29.46
C THR A 601 0.46 -9.10 28.10
N TYR A 602 1.51 -8.39 27.67
CA TYR A 602 2.21 -8.61 26.40
C TYR A 602 3.70 -8.86 26.62
N ASP A 603 4.31 -9.68 25.77
CA ASP A 603 5.75 -9.91 25.78
C ASP A 603 6.26 -10.26 24.37
N ASN A 604 7.58 -10.10 24.16
CA ASN A 604 8.27 -10.38 22.88
C ASN A 604 8.68 -11.86 22.76
N ILE A 605 7.74 -12.77 22.61
CA ILE A 605 7.96 -14.22 22.65
C ILE A 605 7.46 -14.98 21.41
N GLY A 606 6.68 -14.34 20.55
CA GLY A 606 6.09 -14.97 19.38
C GLY A 606 7.12 -15.44 18.36
N LYS A 607 6.87 -16.62 17.78
CA LYS A 607 7.69 -17.19 16.71
C LYS A 607 6.85 -17.45 15.49
N ASN A 608 7.22 -16.82 14.37
CA ASN A 608 6.54 -16.98 13.11
C ASN A 608 7.56 -17.25 12.00
N ARG A 609 7.29 -18.25 11.16
CA ARG A 609 8.10 -18.62 10.00
C ARG A 609 7.21 -18.76 8.77
N ASN A 610 7.63 -18.19 7.67
CA ASN A 610 6.92 -18.30 6.40
C ASN A 610 7.91 -18.57 5.26
N THR A 611 7.70 -19.68 4.54
CA THR A 611 8.50 -20.03 3.36
C THR A 611 7.58 -20.08 2.16
N GLY A 612 7.82 -19.22 1.18
CA GLY A 612 6.94 -19.07 0.01
C GLY A 612 7.68 -19.11 -1.31
N LEU A 613 7.09 -19.81 -2.27
CA LEU A 613 7.49 -19.82 -3.67
C LEU A 613 6.51 -18.99 -4.48
N SER A 614 7.02 -18.01 -5.25
CA SER A 614 6.22 -17.19 -6.15
C SER A 614 6.63 -17.43 -7.59
N LEU A 615 5.66 -17.51 -8.48
CA LEU A 615 5.83 -17.69 -9.92
C LEU A 615 5.09 -16.57 -10.66
N TYR A 616 5.81 -15.87 -11.51
CA TYR A 616 5.24 -15.01 -12.55
C TYR A 616 5.63 -15.52 -13.92
N LEU A 617 4.67 -15.68 -14.80
CA LEU A 617 4.82 -16.09 -16.17
C LEU A 617 4.03 -15.16 -17.09
N ASN A 618 4.65 -14.67 -18.17
CA ASN A 618 3.97 -13.97 -19.25
C ASN A 618 4.53 -14.51 -20.57
N TRP A 619 3.65 -15.09 -21.38
CA TRP A 619 3.97 -15.71 -22.65
C TRP A 619 3.20 -15.05 -23.78
N ASN A 620 3.92 -14.42 -24.70
CA ASN A 620 3.41 -13.93 -25.96
C ASN A 620 3.42 -15.12 -26.95
N ALA A 621 2.38 -15.97 -26.90
CA ALA A 621 2.25 -17.17 -27.72
C ALA A 621 2.23 -16.85 -29.21
N SER A 622 1.68 -15.67 -29.57
CA SER A 622 1.73 -15.06 -30.89
C SER A 622 1.70 -13.52 -30.76
N PRO A 623 1.93 -12.76 -31.87
CA PRO A 623 1.75 -11.29 -31.83
C PRO A 623 0.35 -10.84 -31.42
N LYS A 624 -0.64 -11.73 -31.48
CA LYS A 624 -2.04 -11.46 -31.15
C LYS A 624 -2.49 -12.10 -29.83
N THR A 625 -1.70 -13.04 -29.26
CA THR A 625 -2.12 -13.84 -28.11
C THR A 625 -1.09 -13.74 -27.01
N ARG A 626 -1.55 -13.32 -25.83
CA ARG A 626 -0.79 -13.24 -24.60
C ARG A 626 -1.44 -14.09 -23.52
N ILE A 627 -0.64 -14.88 -22.81
CA ILE A 627 -1.05 -15.67 -21.66
C ILE A 627 -0.19 -15.25 -20.48
N TYR A 628 -0.80 -15.06 -19.31
CA TYR A 628 -0.06 -14.73 -18.11
C TYR A 628 -0.60 -15.48 -16.89
N VAL A 629 0.30 -15.77 -15.96
CA VAL A 629 0.01 -16.38 -14.68
C VAL A 629 0.86 -15.70 -13.61
N ASN A 630 0.24 -15.36 -12.51
CA ASN A 630 0.90 -14.88 -11.30
C ASN A 630 0.38 -15.71 -10.13
N GLY A 631 1.27 -16.36 -9.38
CA GLY A 631 0.86 -17.23 -8.30
C GLY A 631 1.89 -17.32 -7.19
N ARG A 632 1.40 -17.72 -6.02
CA ARG A 632 2.22 -17.96 -4.85
C ARG A 632 1.68 -19.14 -4.06
N GLY A 633 2.60 -19.99 -3.59
CA GLY A 633 2.33 -20.97 -2.54
C GLY A 633 3.28 -20.71 -1.37
N SER A 634 2.80 -20.78 -0.15
CA SER A 634 3.62 -20.62 1.05
C SER A 634 3.23 -21.57 2.16
N TYR A 635 4.24 -22.02 2.87
CA TYR A 635 4.12 -22.77 4.12
C TYR A 635 4.35 -21.81 5.28
N THR A 636 3.37 -21.72 6.16
CA THR A 636 3.40 -20.88 7.37
C THR A 636 3.47 -21.79 8.59
N ASP A 637 4.33 -21.44 9.55
CA ASP A 637 4.50 -22.10 10.85
C ASP A 637 4.52 -21.02 11.92
N MET A 638 3.50 -21.03 12.80
CA MET A 638 3.27 -20.05 13.85
C MET A 638 3.20 -20.74 15.20
N LYS A 639 3.99 -20.27 16.15
CA LYS A 639 4.05 -20.85 17.49
C LYS A 639 4.00 -19.77 18.56
N SER A 640 3.13 -19.95 19.56
CA SER A 640 3.09 -19.22 20.80
C SER A 640 3.31 -20.20 21.96
N GLU A 641 4.48 -20.16 22.59
CA GLU A 641 4.80 -21.03 23.72
C GLU A 641 3.96 -20.62 24.95
N ALA A 642 3.69 -19.33 25.11
CA ALA A 642 2.89 -18.82 26.24
C ALA A 642 1.42 -19.26 26.21
N GLN A 643 0.86 -19.38 25.00
CA GLN A 643 -0.52 -19.85 24.82
C GLN A 643 -0.63 -21.34 24.58
N GLY A 644 0.51 -22.05 24.51
CA GLY A 644 0.54 -23.48 24.16
C GLY A 644 0.04 -23.76 22.73
N LEU A 645 -0.01 -22.74 21.86
CA LEU A 645 -0.57 -22.84 20.53
C LEU A 645 0.52 -23.06 19.48
N HIS A 646 0.24 -23.94 18.54
CA HIS A 646 1.07 -24.20 17.38
C HIS A 646 0.18 -24.51 16.19
N ASN A 647 0.24 -23.68 15.15
CA ASN A 647 -0.50 -23.92 13.91
C ASN A 647 0.42 -23.76 12.69
N TYR A 648 0.21 -24.60 11.71
CA TYR A 648 1.00 -24.60 10.48
C TYR A 648 0.18 -25.10 9.29
N GLY A 649 0.65 -24.78 8.11
CA GLY A 649 0.00 -25.27 6.89
C GLY A 649 0.38 -24.52 5.64
N TRP A 650 -0.20 -24.96 4.53
CA TRP A 650 -0.04 -24.38 3.22
C TRP A 650 -1.16 -23.37 2.93
N ASN A 651 -0.79 -22.25 2.35
CA ASN A 651 -1.71 -21.31 1.73
C ASN A 651 -1.18 -20.89 0.36
N GLY A 652 -2.06 -20.42 -0.50
CA GLY A 652 -1.67 -20.01 -1.82
C GLY A 652 -2.72 -19.17 -2.53
N SER A 653 -2.28 -18.50 -3.57
CA SER A 653 -3.14 -17.74 -4.45
C SER A 653 -2.58 -17.77 -5.87
N PHE A 654 -3.47 -17.70 -6.85
CA PHE A 654 -3.08 -17.56 -8.24
C PHE A 654 -4.05 -16.63 -8.96
N TYR A 655 -3.55 -15.97 -9.99
CA TYR A 655 -4.32 -15.18 -10.94
C TYR A 655 -3.72 -15.34 -12.32
N GLY A 656 -4.56 -15.58 -13.33
CA GLY A 656 -4.09 -15.75 -14.68
C GLY A 656 -5.11 -15.35 -15.72
N GLY A 657 -4.67 -15.23 -16.95
CA GLY A 657 -5.57 -14.89 -18.04
C GLY A 657 -4.94 -15.03 -19.40
N ILE A 658 -5.83 -14.96 -20.39
CA ILE A 658 -5.51 -14.94 -21.81
C ILE A 658 -6.09 -13.68 -22.43
N GLN A 659 -5.28 -13.02 -23.24
CA GLN A 659 -5.67 -11.89 -24.07
C GLN A 659 -5.46 -12.26 -25.54
N HIS A 660 -6.47 -12.03 -26.38
CA HIS A 660 -6.39 -12.29 -27.81
C HIS A 660 -6.92 -11.11 -28.61
N THR A 661 -6.15 -10.69 -29.61
CA THR A 661 -6.57 -9.62 -30.55
C THR A 661 -7.27 -10.26 -31.73
N LEU A 662 -8.56 -10.06 -31.82
CA LEU A 662 -9.43 -10.49 -32.91
C LEU A 662 -9.29 -9.58 -34.17
N PRO A 663 -9.87 -9.96 -35.31
CA PRO A 663 -10.08 -9.04 -36.44
C PRO A 663 -10.72 -7.72 -36.00
N LEU A 664 -10.58 -6.66 -36.79
CA LEU A 664 -11.05 -5.30 -36.47
C LEU A 664 -10.43 -4.66 -35.22
N LYS A 665 -9.26 -5.15 -34.78
CA LYS A 665 -8.56 -4.67 -33.57
C LYS A 665 -9.37 -4.83 -32.29
N LEU A 666 -10.39 -5.67 -32.28
CA LEU A 666 -11.11 -6.02 -31.05
C LEU A 666 -10.19 -6.85 -30.12
N ARG A 667 -10.28 -6.62 -28.83
CA ARG A 667 -9.52 -7.39 -27.84
C ARG A 667 -10.46 -8.17 -26.94
N LEU A 668 -10.23 -9.47 -26.88
CA LEU A 668 -10.86 -10.37 -25.93
C LEU A 668 -9.89 -10.64 -24.78
N SER A 669 -10.36 -10.48 -23.54
CA SER A 669 -9.59 -10.81 -22.32
C SER A 669 -10.45 -11.72 -21.45
N LEU A 670 -9.88 -12.86 -21.06
CA LEU A 670 -10.47 -13.78 -20.07
C LEU A 670 -9.48 -13.91 -18.91
N ASN A 671 -9.93 -13.63 -17.71
CA ASN A 671 -9.11 -13.63 -16.50
C ASN A 671 -9.83 -14.37 -15.37
N GLY A 672 -9.05 -15.01 -14.51
CA GLY A 672 -9.58 -15.68 -13.33
C GLY A 672 -8.49 -15.95 -12.30
N GLY A 673 -8.89 -16.20 -11.08
CA GLY A 673 -7.97 -16.51 -9.99
C GLY A 673 -8.70 -17.05 -8.76
N GLY A 674 -7.91 -17.50 -7.81
CA GLY A 674 -8.40 -18.01 -6.54
C GLY A 674 -7.33 -17.96 -5.45
N SER A 675 -7.75 -18.06 -4.21
CA SER A 675 -6.88 -18.14 -3.04
C SER A 675 -7.42 -19.16 -2.05
N THR A 676 -6.52 -19.78 -1.30
CA THR A 676 -6.88 -20.58 -0.12
C THR A 676 -7.01 -19.67 1.10
N PRO A 677 -7.68 -20.13 2.18
CA PRO A 677 -7.67 -19.43 3.46
C PRO A 677 -6.25 -19.19 4.00
N TYR A 678 -6.10 -18.14 4.80
CA TYR A 678 -4.86 -17.86 5.52
C TYR A 678 -4.72 -18.76 6.73
N ILE A 679 -3.45 -19.10 7.05
CA ILE A 679 -3.12 -19.74 8.31
C ILE A 679 -2.92 -18.64 9.35
N SER A 680 -3.66 -18.72 10.44
CA SER A 680 -3.49 -17.91 11.64
C SER A 680 -3.11 -18.81 12.82
N LEU A 681 -2.70 -18.23 13.95
CA LEU A 681 -2.33 -19.04 15.13
C LEU A 681 -3.49 -19.91 15.63
N GLN A 682 -4.72 -19.46 15.51
CA GLN A 682 -5.92 -20.11 16.04
C GLN A 682 -6.87 -20.66 14.97
N GLY A 683 -6.49 -20.69 13.68
CA GLY A 683 -7.39 -21.19 12.64
C GLY A 683 -6.88 -20.99 11.21
N LYS A 684 -7.74 -21.33 10.26
CA LYS A 684 -7.53 -21.18 8.82
C LYS A 684 -8.59 -20.28 8.23
#